data_d95a117f3a0880a604bf3a5bc5b6ebac
#
_entry.id   d95a117f3a0880a604bf3a5bc5b6ebac
#
_cell.length_a   1.000
_cell.length_b   1.000
_cell.length_c   1.000
_cell.angle_alpha   90.00
_cell.angle_beta   90.00
_cell.angle_gamma   90.00
#
_symmetry.space_group_name_H-M   'P 1'
#
loop_
_entity.id
_entity.type
_entity.pdbx_description
1 polymer ?
#
loop_
_entity_poly.entity_id
_entity_poly.type
_entity_poly.pdbx_seq_one_letter_code
_entity_poly.pdbx_strand_id
1 'polypeptide(L)'
;MSKLIIAEKPSVAKSIASALGASSRADGFYEGSGLIVSWCVGHLVSPLDAGGYDERFKKWRYEDLPILPEPFRYAPIPGKEAALDNVKRLMAREDVTEIVNACDAGREGELIFRLVYELSGCRKPILRLWISSMEDSAIREGFSELRPGAEYEALYQSALCRQRADWLVGINATRLFSVLYHRTLNVGRVQTPTLSLLAARDAKIALFQKEKYHHVRLTLAGAEAVSERFTDPAEAEQAAAMCKGAAVICTSVTKEQKKEPPPKLYDLTTLQREANRLLGYTAKQTLDYAQSLYEKKLLTYPRTDSRYLTSDMAETASCVIHLAAKLPPFDKISNFYPLVEAMISDKDVSDHHAIIPTLEIEKADLPALSLGERELLLLVCCRLLCASAKPYVYEVVTASFDCGGHSFTAKGRRILSEGWREIDRIFRASLKEKPADGDGGTLPDFTEGQTFDDAEVSVTEHFTQPPKPYTEDTLLSAMENAGKEDIPDEVERKGLGTPATRAAVIEKLVTAGFVERKGKSLIPTKAGINLVTVLPEPLTSPMLTAEWEQKLTEIAKGGADPDAFMDGIRDMVREIVSTYSCISEDGKKLFAPEKEVIGACPRCGQPVYEGKKNFACSDRSCGCVLWKNDRFWTSRKKELTKKMAADLLKKGRTSVRGMWSEKKQAVYDAAVILCDTGGKYIDFKLEFPKNKRS
;
A
#
# COMPACT_ATOMS: atom_id res chain seq x y z
N MET A 1 15.49 -10.12 45.05
CA MET A 1 14.48 -10.62 44.12
C MET A 1 14.26 -9.53 43.08
N SER A 2 14.35 -9.87 41.81
CA SER A 2 14.25 -8.91 40.73
C SER A 2 13.09 -9.25 39.79
N LYS A 3 12.45 -8.25 39.18
CA LYS A 3 11.53 -8.44 38.05
C LYS A 3 12.27 -8.22 36.75
N LEU A 4 12.12 -9.13 35.77
CA LEU A 4 12.67 -8.97 34.43
C LEU A 4 11.60 -8.41 33.49
N ILE A 5 11.83 -7.24 32.94
CA ILE A 5 10.96 -6.55 31.98
C ILE A 5 11.55 -6.78 30.58
N ILE A 6 10.72 -7.30 29.67
CA ILE A 6 11.11 -7.54 28.26
C ILE A 6 10.30 -6.60 27.36
N ALA A 7 10.98 -5.63 26.78
CA ALA A 7 10.41 -4.72 25.78
C ALA A 7 10.56 -5.27 24.35
N GLU A 8 9.80 -4.73 23.40
CA GLU A 8 9.91 -5.14 21.98
C GLU A 8 11.21 -4.63 21.33
N LYS A 9 11.70 -3.44 21.75
CA LYS A 9 12.82 -2.75 21.13
C LYS A 9 13.77 -2.12 22.15
N PRO A 10 15.06 -1.93 21.79
CA PRO A 10 16.04 -1.29 22.69
C PRO A 10 15.65 0.12 23.14
N SER A 11 15.03 0.93 22.26
CA SER A 11 14.58 2.29 22.56
C SER A 11 13.50 2.31 23.63
N VAL A 12 12.51 1.41 23.50
CA VAL A 12 11.43 1.22 24.48
C VAL A 12 11.99 0.75 25.82
N ALA A 13 12.88 -0.23 25.82
CA ALA A 13 13.56 -0.70 27.04
C ALA A 13 14.31 0.42 27.75
N LYS A 14 15.00 1.28 27.02
CA LYS A 14 15.70 2.45 27.59
C LYS A 14 14.73 3.43 28.26
N SER A 15 13.59 3.71 27.63
CA SER A 15 12.55 4.60 28.20
C SER A 15 11.96 4.01 29.48
N ILE A 16 11.63 2.72 29.47
CA ILE A 16 11.11 2.00 30.65
C ILE A 16 12.16 1.99 31.78
N ALA A 17 13.42 1.66 31.45
CA ALA A 17 14.51 1.63 32.44
C ALA A 17 14.74 3.00 33.07
N SER A 18 14.73 4.07 32.28
CA SER A 18 14.85 5.45 32.76
C SER A 18 13.69 5.85 33.68
N ALA A 19 12.45 5.59 33.26
CA ALA A 19 11.26 5.95 34.02
C ALA A 19 11.16 5.21 35.37
N LEU A 20 11.63 3.96 35.43
CA LEU A 20 11.54 3.08 36.61
C LEU A 20 12.84 3.04 37.46
N GLY A 21 13.88 3.79 37.06
CA GLY A 21 15.11 3.90 37.84
C GLY A 21 16.12 2.74 37.68
N ALA A 22 16.02 1.94 36.63
CA ALA A 22 17.00 0.92 36.26
C ALA A 22 18.15 1.57 35.48
N SER A 23 19.05 2.29 36.15
CA SER A 23 20.02 3.18 35.52
C SER A 23 21.37 2.53 35.12
N SER A 24 21.69 1.38 35.68
CA SER A 24 22.95 0.67 35.36
C SER A 24 22.82 -0.07 34.02
N ARG A 25 23.62 0.32 33.05
CA ARG A 25 23.65 -0.32 31.73
C ARG A 25 24.65 -1.46 31.70
N ALA A 26 24.18 -2.63 31.27
CA ALA A 26 25.01 -3.79 30.98
C ALA A 26 24.84 -4.22 29.51
N ASP A 27 25.53 -5.27 29.09
CA ASP A 27 25.42 -5.80 27.73
C ASP A 27 24.05 -6.49 27.53
N GLY A 28 23.21 -5.85 26.74
CA GLY A 28 21.85 -6.35 26.38
C GLY A 28 20.77 -6.08 27.44
N PHE A 29 21.02 -5.31 28.53
CA PHE A 29 19.98 -4.96 29.51
C PHE A 29 20.38 -3.72 30.35
N TYR A 30 19.39 -3.21 31.10
CA TYR A 30 19.55 -2.21 32.16
C TYR A 30 19.18 -2.86 33.48
N GLU A 31 19.84 -2.47 34.57
CA GLU A 31 19.58 -3.00 35.92
C GLU A 31 19.57 -1.91 36.98
N GLY A 32 18.71 -2.03 37.97
CA GLY A 32 18.61 -1.09 39.11
C GLY A 32 17.24 -1.16 39.75
N SER A 33 17.14 -0.69 41.01
CA SER A 33 15.88 -0.67 41.77
C SER A 33 15.13 -2.01 41.83
N GLY A 34 15.85 -3.15 41.82
CA GLY A 34 15.22 -4.48 41.80
C GLY A 34 14.58 -4.87 40.46
N LEU A 35 14.94 -4.15 39.39
CA LEU A 35 14.45 -4.37 38.03
C LEU A 35 15.60 -4.70 37.10
N ILE A 36 15.32 -5.55 36.13
CA ILE A 36 16.16 -5.84 34.98
C ILE A 36 15.31 -5.55 33.75
N VAL A 37 15.77 -4.66 32.86
CA VAL A 37 15.04 -4.29 31.64
C VAL A 37 15.83 -4.70 30.42
N SER A 38 15.33 -5.65 29.67
CA SER A 38 15.91 -6.13 28.40
C SER A 38 14.92 -5.98 27.27
N TRP A 39 15.29 -6.45 26.09
CA TRP A 39 14.47 -6.26 24.89
C TRP A 39 14.63 -7.36 23.87
N CYS A 40 13.58 -7.51 23.07
CA CYS A 40 13.64 -8.14 21.76
C CYS A 40 14.16 -7.14 20.71
N VAL A 41 14.33 -7.57 19.48
CA VAL A 41 14.53 -6.69 18.29
C VAL A 41 13.43 -7.02 17.27
N GLY A 42 12.17 -6.83 17.69
CA GLY A 42 11.00 -7.40 17.06
C GLY A 42 10.98 -8.92 17.25
N HIS A 43 10.38 -9.68 16.33
CA HIS A 43 10.42 -11.14 16.43
C HIS A 43 11.85 -11.69 16.49
N LEU A 44 12.14 -12.48 17.51
CA LEU A 44 13.38 -13.26 17.65
C LEU A 44 13.19 -14.72 17.21
N VAL A 45 11.94 -15.16 17.15
CA VAL A 45 11.53 -16.53 16.90
C VAL A 45 10.51 -16.56 15.77
N SER A 46 10.62 -17.53 14.87
CA SER A 46 9.65 -17.76 13.79
C SER A 46 9.30 -19.24 13.67
N PRO A 47 8.16 -19.58 13.03
CA PRO A 47 7.91 -20.97 12.64
C PRO A 47 9.08 -21.50 11.82
N LEU A 48 9.40 -22.78 12.03
CA LEU A 48 10.46 -23.45 11.30
C LEU A 48 10.12 -23.51 9.80
N ASP A 49 11.12 -23.34 8.93
CA ASP A 49 10.94 -23.56 7.51
C ASP A 49 10.55 -25.02 7.22
N ALA A 50 9.83 -25.27 6.12
CA ALA A 50 9.42 -26.62 5.75
C ALA A 50 10.57 -27.62 5.70
N GLY A 51 11.73 -27.24 5.15
CA GLY A 51 12.94 -28.07 5.12
C GLY A 51 13.51 -28.43 6.49
N GLY A 52 13.11 -27.74 7.55
CA GLY A 52 13.47 -28.07 8.93
C GLY A 52 12.57 -29.14 9.57
N TYR A 53 11.37 -29.38 9.00
CA TYR A 53 10.50 -30.49 9.39
C TYR A 53 10.93 -31.80 8.75
N ASP A 54 11.23 -31.76 7.43
CA ASP A 54 11.69 -32.90 6.65
C ASP A 54 12.57 -32.39 5.49
N GLU A 55 13.72 -33.05 5.27
CA GLU A 55 14.67 -32.73 4.21
C GLU A 55 14.05 -32.78 2.80
N ARG A 56 13.06 -33.65 2.55
CA ARG A 56 12.34 -33.72 1.28
C ARG A 56 11.72 -32.39 0.90
N PHE A 57 11.27 -31.60 1.87
CA PHE A 57 10.65 -30.29 1.64
C PHE A 57 11.64 -29.17 1.24
N LYS A 58 12.96 -29.43 1.20
CA LYS A 58 13.93 -28.48 0.64
C LYS A 58 13.76 -28.30 -0.86
N LYS A 59 13.28 -29.33 -1.56
CA LYS A 59 12.90 -29.25 -2.98
C LYS A 59 11.37 -29.11 -3.08
N TRP A 60 10.93 -28.23 -3.97
CA TRP A 60 9.51 -28.04 -4.19
C TRP A 60 9.01 -29.06 -5.19
N ARG A 61 8.12 -29.95 -4.75
CA ARG A 61 7.50 -30.98 -5.57
C ARG A 61 6.01 -31.06 -5.24
N TYR A 62 5.21 -31.40 -6.21
CA TYR A 62 3.77 -31.58 -6.01
C TYR A 62 3.46 -32.73 -5.03
N GLU A 63 4.18 -33.81 -5.13
CA GLU A 63 4.00 -35.04 -4.34
C GLU A 63 4.26 -34.83 -2.83
N ASP A 64 4.94 -33.74 -2.47
CA ASP A 64 5.25 -33.39 -1.09
C ASP A 64 4.17 -32.50 -0.44
N LEU A 65 3.09 -32.16 -1.18
CA LEU A 65 2.00 -31.33 -0.71
C LEU A 65 0.77 -32.16 -0.32
N PRO A 66 -0.02 -31.76 0.69
CA PRO A 66 0.17 -30.56 1.52
C PRO A 66 1.19 -30.75 2.63
N ILE A 67 1.88 -29.65 3.02
CA ILE A 67 2.78 -29.59 4.18
C ILE A 67 1.96 -29.13 5.38
N LEU A 68 1.68 -30.03 6.31
CA LEU A 68 0.85 -29.81 7.50
C LEU A 68 1.60 -30.32 8.74
N PRO A 69 2.56 -29.54 9.28
CA PRO A 69 3.37 -30.01 10.40
C PRO A 69 2.58 -30.08 11.70
N GLU A 70 2.76 -31.18 12.45
CA GLU A 70 2.26 -31.40 13.81
C GLU A 70 3.33 -32.07 14.65
N PRO A 71 3.72 -31.48 15.80
CA PRO A 71 3.40 -30.10 16.23
C PRO A 71 4.15 -29.03 15.42
N PHE A 72 3.66 -27.80 15.44
CA PHE A 72 4.45 -26.66 14.96
C PHE A 72 5.72 -26.51 15.78
N ARG A 73 6.86 -26.34 15.09
CA ARG A 73 8.15 -26.06 15.70
C ARG A 73 8.62 -24.67 15.36
N TYR A 74 9.33 -24.08 16.30
CA TYR A 74 9.83 -22.72 16.22
C TYR A 74 11.35 -22.69 16.31
N ALA A 75 11.98 -21.75 15.64
CA ALA A 75 13.43 -21.58 15.63
C ALA A 75 13.80 -20.09 15.74
N PRO A 76 15.04 -19.80 16.20
CA PRO A 76 15.59 -18.47 16.14
C PRO A 76 15.59 -17.92 14.70
N ILE A 77 15.25 -16.66 14.52
CA ILE A 77 15.40 -15.98 13.24
C ILE A 77 16.89 -15.80 12.94
N PRO A 78 17.40 -16.19 11.76
CA PRO A 78 18.80 -16.06 11.40
C PRO A 78 19.34 -14.63 11.64
N GLY A 79 20.48 -14.55 12.37
CA GLY A 79 21.12 -13.31 12.76
C GLY A 79 20.57 -12.66 14.04
N LYS A 80 19.58 -13.29 14.70
CA LYS A 80 19.03 -12.81 15.98
C LYS A 80 19.31 -13.74 17.16
N GLU A 81 20.13 -14.75 16.96
CA GLU A 81 20.45 -15.78 17.97
C GLU A 81 21.02 -15.15 19.23
N ALA A 82 21.98 -14.23 19.11
CA ALA A 82 22.61 -13.57 20.25
C ALA A 82 21.62 -12.76 21.12
N ALA A 83 20.65 -12.10 20.48
CA ALA A 83 19.61 -11.36 21.21
C ALA A 83 18.66 -12.33 21.95
N LEU A 84 18.28 -13.44 21.31
CA LEU A 84 17.48 -14.49 21.94
C LEU A 84 18.20 -15.14 23.12
N ASP A 85 19.46 -15.48 22.96
CA ASP A 85 20.29 -16.11 24.01
C ASP A 85 20.45 -15.17 25.21
N ASN A 86 20.61 -13.86 24.97
CA ASN A 86 20.65 -12.88 26.06
C ASN A 86 19.32 -12.89 26.85
N VAL A 87 18.18 -12.83 26.20
CA VAL A 87 16.88 -12.83 26.88
C VAL A 87 16.68 -14.14 27.63
N LYS A 88 17.01 -15.31 27.04
CA LYS A 88 16.95 -16.61 27.71
C LYS A 88 17.84 -16.66 28.95
N ARG A 89 19.07 -16.18 28.86
CA ARG A 89 20.01 -16.10 29.99
C ARG A 89 19.45 -15.28 31.13
N LEU A 90 18.83 -14.14 30.83
CA LEU A 90 18.20 -13.27 31.84
C LEU A 90 16.96 -13.92 32.45
N MET A 91 16.12 -14.60 31.67
CA MET A 91 14.96 -15.36 32.17
C MET A 91 15.38 -16.51 33.11
N ALA A 92 16.56 -17.11 32.90
CA ALA A 92 17.09 -18.19 33.72
C ALA A 92 17.74 -17.75 35.04
N ARG A 93 17.98 -16.43 35.26
CA ARG A 93 18.62 -15.93 36.50
C ARG A 93 17.81 -16.34 37.74
N GLU A 94 18.48 -16.82 38.77
CA GLU A 94 17.85 -17.27 40.01
C GLU A 94 17.21 -16.12 40.80
N ASP A 95 17.78 -14.91 40.74
CA ASP A 95 17.27 -13.73 41.41
C ASP A 95 16.04 -13.13 40.76
N VAL A 96 15.73 -13.52 39.50
CA VAL A 96 14.49 -13.12 38.79
C VAL A 96 13.33 -13.98 39.23
N THR A 97 12.29 -13.37 39.77
CA THR A 97 11.10 -14.08 40.28
C THR A 97 9.89 -13.95 39.38
N GLU A 98 9.80 -12.90 38.61
CA GLU A 98 8.66 -12.59 37.71
C GLU A 98 9.16 -12.02 36.41
N ILE A 99 8.45 -12.29 35.32
CA ILE A 99 8.73 -11.76 34.00
C ILE A 99 7.62 -10.81 33.58
N VAL A 100 7.96 -9.57 33.23
CA VAL A 100 7.00 -8.59 32.73
C VAL A 100 7.10 -8.50 31.22
N ASN A 101 6.01 -8.83 30.54
CA ASN A 101 5.86 -8.56 29.10
C ASN A 101 5.55 -7.06 28.93
N ALA A 102 6.52 -6.33 28.40
CA ALA A 102 6.44 -4.91 28.04
C ALA A 102 6.65 -4.69 26.53
N CYS A 103 6.37 -5.72 25.71
CA CYS A 103 6.24 -5.54 24.28
C CYS A 103 4.99 -4.69 23.95
N ASP A 104 4.94 -4.15 22.75
CA ASP A 104 3.86 -3.28 22.29
C ASP A 104 2.49 -3.88 22.68
N ALA A 105 1.57 -3.05 23.14
CA ALA A 105 0.23 -3.49 23.57
C ALA A 105 -0.57 -3.91 22.33
N GLY A 106 -0.85 -5.20 22.21
CA GLY A 106 -1.55 -5.77 21.06
C GLY A 106 -1.18 -7.24 20.81
N ARG A 107 -1.90 -7.86 19.87
CA ARG A 107 -1.70 -9.28 19.48
C ARG A 107 -0.26 -9.62 19.09
N GLU A 108 0.39 -8.71 18.35
CA GLU A 108 1.75 -8.93 17.85
C GLU A 108 2.79 -8.91 18.97
N GLY A 109 2.71 -7.93 19.89
CA GLY A 109 3.61 -7.85 21.04
C GLY A 109 3.44 -9.03 22.01
N GLU A 110 2.21 -9.53 22.14
CA GLU A 110 1.95 -10.75 22.93
C GLU A 110 2.60 -11.96 22.26
N LEU A 111 2.49 -12.11 20.95
CA LEU A 111 3.12 -13.20 20.18
C LEU A 111 4.65 -13.15 20.27
N ILE A 112 5.26 -11.97 20.08
CA ILE A 112 6.71 -11.78 20.16
C ILE A 112 7.24 -12.29 21.50
N PHE A 113 6.63 -11.83 22.59
CA PHE A 113 7.06 -12.20 23.94
C PHE A 113 6.83 -13.67 24.22
N ARG A 114 5.61 -14.21 23.97
CA ARG A 114 5.26 -15.59 24.31
C ARG A 114 6.09 -16.62 23.58
N LEU A 115 6.40 -16.44 22.30
CA LEU A 115 7.27 -17.35 21.56
C LEU A 115 8.69 -17.41 22.14
N VAL A 116 9.23 -16.28 22.62
CA VAL A 116 10.53 -16.23 23.29
C VAL A 116 10.46 -16.92 24.65
N TYR A 117 9.41 -16.64 25.43
CA TYR A 117 9.18 -17.24 26.73
C TYR A 117 9.07 -18.77 26.64
N GLU A 118 8.24 -19.28 25.75
CA GLU A 118 8.08 -20.73 25.53
C GLU A 118 9.37 -21.40 25.07
N LEU A 119 10.08 -20.81 24.09
CA LEU A 119 11.35 -21.34 23.60
C LEU A 119 12.47 -21.27 24.64
N SER A 120 12.35 -20.40 25.64
CA SER A 120 13.29 -20.34 26.77
C SER A 120 13.11 -21.46 27.79
N GLY A 121 11.94 -22.11 27.80
CA GLY A 121 11.55 -23.07 28.84
C GLY A 121 11.30 -22.43 30.20
N CYS A 122 11.18 -21.13 30.29
CA CYS A 122 10.88 -20.37 31.51
C CYS A 122 9.49 -20.76 32.04
N ARG A 123 9.35 -20.87 33.38
CA ARG A 123 8.08 -21.17 34.06
C ARG A 123 7.73 -20.14 35.14
N LYS A 124 8.44 -19.01 35.18
CA LYS A 124 8.20 -17.95 36.14
C LYS A 124 6.89 -17.21 35.79
N PRO A 125 6.18 -16.68 36.79
CA PRO A 125 4.95 -15.94 36.53
C PRO A 125 5.15 -14.80 35.51
N ILE A 126 4.17 -14.64 34.63
CA ILE A 126 4.11 -13.56 33.63
C ILE A 126 3.19 -12.47 34.14
N LEU A 127 3.66 -11.24 34.08
CA LEU A 127 2.87 -10.03 34.23
C LEU A 127 2.85 -9.24 32.92
N ARG A 128 1.84 -8.44 32.68
CA ARG A 128 1.68 -7.63 31.47
C ARG A 128 1.68 -6.14 31.81
N LEU A 129 2.58 -5.39 31.18
CA LEU A 129 2.55 -3.94 31.11
C LEU A 129 1.80 -3.53 29.85
N TRP A 130 0.66 -2.85 30.01
CA TRP A 130 -0.17 -2.39 28.89
C TRP A 130 -0.23 -0.87 28.89
N ILE A 131 0.47 -0.22 27.97
CA ILE A 131 0.57 1.24 27.87
C ILE A 131 0.46 1.70 26.41
N SER A 132 -0.16 2.86 26.20
CA SER A 132 -0.35 3.48 24.89
C SER A 132 0.59 4.68 24.65
N SER A 133 1.35 5.10 25.67
CA SER A 133 2.33 6.19 25.58
C SER A 133 3.65 5.78 26.23
N MET A 134 4.76 6.36 25.73
CA MET A 134 6.11 6.20 26.30
C MET A 134 6.51 7.33 27.24
N GLU A 135 5.57 8.19 27.63
CA GLU A 135 5.80 9.20 28.66
C GLU A 135 6.12 8.54 30.01
N ASP A 136 7.00 9.18 30.78
CA ASP A 136 7.44 8.61 32.06
C ASP A 136 6.31 8.42 33.07
N SER A 137 5.28 9.29 33.03
CA SER A 137 4.06 9.17 33.82
C SER A 137 3.27 7.92 33.45
N ALA A 138 2.98 7.71 32.17
CA ALA A 138 2.25 6.56 31.68
C ALA A 138 2.97 5.23 31.96
N ILE A 139 4.33 5.22 31.84
CA ILE A 139 5.12 4.03 32.19
C ILE A 139 5.00 3.70 33.69
N ARG A 140 5.10 4.70 34.58
CA ARG A 140 5.01 4.48 36.04
C ARG A 140 3.62 4.03 36.45
N GLU A 141 2.57 4.65 35.91
CA GLU A 141 1.20 4.29 36.16
C GLU A 141 0.91 2.86 35.70
N GLY A 142 1.19 2.52 34.42
CA GLY A 142 1.00 1.17 33.90
C GLY A 142 1.84 0.12 34.65
N PHE A 143 3.03 0.48 35.18
CA PHE A 143 3.81 -0.44 35.99
C PHE A 143 3.21 -0.65 37.41
N SER A 144 2.47 0.30 37.95
CA SER A 144 1.72 0.12 39.17
C SER A 144 0.46 -0.76 39.02
N GLU A 145 -0.01 -0.91 37.75
CA GLU A 145 -1.22 -1.64 37.35
C GLU A 145 -0.95 -2.91 36.55
N LEU A 146 0.20 -3.55 36.79
CA LEU A 146 0.55 -4.80 36.10
C LEU A 146 -0.53 -5.87 36.27
N ARG A 147 -0.93 -6.50 35.16
CA ARG A 147 -1.96 -7.55 35.16
C ARG A 147 -1.33 -8.94 34.96
N PRO A 148 -1.98 -10.00 35.47
CA PRO A 148 -1.53 -11.36 35.21
C PRO A 148 -1.49 -11.69 33.72
N GLY A 149 -0.41 -12.31 33.25
CA GLY A 149 -0.28 -12.70 31.85
C GLY A 149 -1.35 -13.68 31.36
N ALA A 150 -1.98 -14.43 32.28
CA ALA A 150 -3.09 -15.33 31.94
C ALA A 150 -4.33 -14.64 31.37
N GLU A 151 -4.55 -13.37 31.70
CA GLU A 151 -5.67 -12.59 31.15
C GLU A 151 -5.51 -12.34 29.63
N TYR A 152 -4.29 -12.48 29.09
CA TYR A 152 -3.97 -12.26 27.68
C TYR A 152 -3.79 -13.57 26.90
N GLU A 153 -4.18 -14.72 27.46
CA GLU A 153 -4.02 -16.03 26.82
C GLU A 153 -4.85 -16.13 25.53
N ALA A 154 -6.10 -15.69 25.56
CA ALA A 154 -6.97 -15.69 24.37
C ALA A 154 -6.40 -14.78 23.23
N LEU A 155 -5.81 -13.64 23.61
CA LEU A 155 -5.13 -12.74 22.68
C LEU A 155 -3.91 -13.41 22.03
N TYR A 156 -3.10 -14.11 22.82
CA TYR A 156 -1.97 -14.91 22.35
C TYR A 156 -2.41 -15.99 21.38
N GLN A 157 -3.43 -16.78 21.75
CA GLN A 157 -3.96 -17.85 20.89
C GLN A 157 -4.46 -17.32 19.55
N SER A 158 -5.14 -16.19 19.53
CA SER A 158 -5.55 -15.51 18.29
C SER A 158 -4.35 -15.17 17.39
N ALA A 159 -3.30 -14.60 17.98
CA ALA A 159 -2.09 -14.23 17.25
C ALA A 159 -1.34 -15.47 16.71
N LEU A 160 -1.27 -16.53 17.52
CA LEU A 160 -0.64 -17.80 17.17
C LEU A 160 -1.39 -18.51 16.03
N CYS A 161 -2.72 -18.59 16.11
CA CYS A 161 -3.57 -19.12 15.04
C CYS A 161 -3.37 -18.37 13.74
N ARG A 162 -3.36 -17.04 13.78
CA ARG A 162 -3.10 -16.21 12.60
C ARG A 162 -1.76 -16.53 11.98
N GLN A 163 -0.67 -16.57 12.77
CA GLN A 163 0.67 -16.86 12.27
C GLN A 163 0.74 -18.24 11.61
N ARG A 164 0.18 -19.27 12.26
CA ARG A 164 0.16 -20.67 11.76
C ARG A 164 -0.69 -20.79 10.49
N ALA A 165 -1.86 -20.19 10.46
CA ALA A 165 -2.74 -20.18 9.29
C ALA A 165 -2.09 -19.49 8.08
N ASP A 166 -1.52 -18.29 8.28
CA ASP A 166 -0.80 -17.57 7.22
C ASP A 166 0.42 -18.37 6.71
N TRP A 167 1.13 -19.11 7.59
CA TRP A 167 2.21 -20.01 7.21
C TRP A 167 1.71 -21.19 6.38
N LEU A 168 0.66 -21.90 6.83
CA LEU A 168 0.10 -23.07 6.13
C LEU A 168 -0.40 -22.71 4.73
N VAL A 169 -1.19 -21.67 4.60
CA VAL A 169 -1.72 -21.26 3.29
C VAL A 169 -0.61 -20.70 2.41
N GLY A 170 0.26 -19.86 2.98
CA GLY A 170 1.35 -19.25 2.25
C GLY A 170 2.31 -20.27 1.65
N ILE A 171 2.77 -21.26 2.44
CA ILE A 171 3.73 -22.25 1.94
C ILE A 171 3.12 -23.22 0.95
N ASN A 172 1.91 -23.73 1.23
CA ASN A 172 1.27 -24.71 0.36
C ASN A 172 0.82 -24.10 -0.96
N ALA A 173 0.11 -22.98 -0.94
CA ALA A 173 -0.33 -22.31 -2.17
C ALA A 173 0.87 -21.78 -2.98
N THR A 174 1.88 -21.16 -2.35
CA THR A 174 3.08 -20.71 -3.07
C THR A 174 3.78 -21.87 -3.76
N ARG A 175 4.01 -23.00 -3.09
CA ARG A 175 4.70 -24.15 -3.68
C ARG A 175 3.86 -24.82 -4.75
N LEU A 176 2.57 -25.04 -4.50
CA LEU A 176 1.64 -25.63 -5.44
C LEU A 176 1.67 -24.89 -6.78
N PHE A 177 1.33 -23.62 -6.78
CA PHE A 177 1.26 -22.84 -8.02
C PHE A 177 2.65 -22.61 -8.63
N SER A 178 3.70 -22.48 -7.82
CA SER A 178 5.07 -22.36 -8.35
C SER A 178 5.54 -23.61 -9.07
N VAL A 179 5.23 -24.80 -8.55
CA VAL A 179 5.56 -26.09 -9.18
C VAL A 179 4.74 -26.28 -10.47
N LEU A 180 3.46 -26.02 -10.43
CA LEU A 180 2.56 -26.16 -11.57
C LEU A 180 2.99 -25.25 -12.74
N TYR A 181 3.34 -23.98 -12.46
CA TYR A 181 3.69 -23.00 -13.48
C TYR A 181 5.20 -22.87 -13.74
N HIS A 182 6.04 -23.69 -13.10
CA HIS A 182 7.51 -23.67 -13.21
C HIS A 182 8.12 -22.27 -13.00
N ARG A 183 7.55 -21.49 -12.10
CA ARG A 183 7.97 -20.13 -11.77
C ARG A 183 7.60 -19.81 -10.32
N THR A 184 8.44 -19.08 -9.61
CA THR A 184 8.12 -18.64 -8.24
C THR A 184 6.92 -17.70 -8.25
N LEU A 185 5.82 -18.15 -7.64
CA LEU A 185 4.55 -17.45 -7.50
C LEU A 185 4.22 -17.32 -6.02
N ASN A 186 4.53 -16.16 -5.43
CA ASN A 186 4.27 -15.91 -4.03
C ASN A 186 2.78 -15.64 -3.79
N VAL A 187 2.14 -16.53 -3.06
CA VAL A 187 0.71 -16.46 -2.70
C VAL A 187 0.59 -16.14 -1.21
N GLY A 188 -0.37 -15.30 -0.85
CA GLY A 188 -0.65 -14.98 0.54
C GLY A 188 -2.03 -14.37 0.73
N ARG A 189 -2.67 -14.70 1.85
CA ARG A 189 -4.07 -14.38 2.18
C ARG A 189 -4.44 -12.90 2.01
N VAL A 190 -3.56 -11.98 2.38
CA VAL A 190 -3.80 -10.54 2.24
C VAL A 190 -3.14 -9.98 0.96
N GLN A 191 -1.96 -10.50 0.63
CA GLN A 191 -1.18 -10.03 -0.51
C GLN A 191 -1.90 -10.27 -1.85
N THR A 192 -2.45 -11.45 -2.04
CA THR A 192 -3.08 -11.84 -3.30
C THR A 192 -4.39 -11.08 -3.56
N PRO A 193 -5.33 -10.95 -2.61
CA PRO A 193 -6.51 -10.10 -2.81
C PRO A 193 -6.16 -8.62 -3.03
N THR A 194 -5.13 -8.11 -2.38
CA THR A 194 -4.65 -6.74 -2.63
C THR A 194 -4.17 -6.57 -4.09
N LEU A 195 -3.44 -7.57 -4.61
CA LEU A 195 -3.02 -7.58 -6.01
C LEU A 195 -4.23 -7.70 -6.96
N SER A 196 -5.25 -8.46 -6.57
CA SER A 196 -6.52 -8.59 -7.31
C SER A 196 -7.24 -7.25 -7.46
N LEU A 197 -7.29 -6.42 -6.40
CA LEU A 197 -7.85 -5.07 -6.47
C LEU A 197 -7.12 -4.20 -7.52
N LEU A 198 -5.79 -4.27 -7.53
CA LEU A 198 -4.96 -3.54 -8.50
C LEU A 198 -5.21 -4.03 -9.93
N ALA A 199 -5.24 -5.34 -10.16
CA ALA A 199 -5.49 -5.94 -11.47
C ALA A 199 -6.90 -5.61 -11.99
N ALA A 200 -7.91 -5.68 -11.13
CA ALA A 200 -9.29 -5.32 -11.49
C ALA A 200 -9.41 -3.82 -11.86
N ARG A 201 -8.70 -2.93 -11.16
CA ARG A 201 -8.66 -1.50 -11.49
C ARG A 201 -7.99 -1.27 -12.84
N ASP A 202 -6.87 -1.93 -13.11
CA ASP A 202 -6.12 -1.82 -14.37
C ASP A 202 -6.97 -2.33 -15.54
N ALA A 203 -7.68 -3.46 -15.36
CA ALA A 203 -8.62 -3.97 -16.34
C ALA A 203 -9.77 -2.98 -16.64
N LYS A 204 -10.35 -2.33 -15.61
CA LYS A 204 -11.37 -1.29 -15.80
C LYS A 204 -10.83 -0.09 -16.58
N ILE A 205 -9.57 0.28 -16.37
CA ILE A 205 -8.92 1.37 -17.13
C ILE A 205 -8.71 0.94 -18.58
N ALA A 206 -8.19 -0.28 -18.80
CA ALA A 206 -7.90 -0.79 -20.15
C ALA A 206 -9.16 -1.01 -21.00
N LEU A 207 -10.27 -1.42 -20.38
CA LEU A 207 -11.55 -1.67 -21.05
C LEU A 207 -12.43 -0.41 -21.16
N PHE A 208 -11.96 0.73 -20.60
CA PHE A 208 -12.75 1.95 -20.59
C PHE A 208 -12.93 2.50 -22.01
N GLN A 209 -14.18 2.72 -22.38
CA GLN A 209 -14.53 3.37 -23.63
C GLN A 209 -14.85 4.84 -23.35
N LYS A 210 -14.10 5.72 -24.00
CA LYS A 210 -14.27 7.17 -23.86
C LYS A 210 -15.49 7.62 -24.63
N GLU A 211 -16.49 8.11 -23.92
CA GLU A 211 -17.71 8.66 -24.51
C GLU A 211 -17.62 10.20 -24.57
N LYS A 212 -18.04 10.72 -25.69
CA LYS A 212 -18.16 12.16 -25.93
C LYS A 212 -19.54 12.65 -25.51
N TYR A 213 -19.61 13.81 -24.90
CA TYR A 213 -20.86 14.47 -24.57
C TYR A 213 -20.70 15.99 -24.61
N HIS A 214 -21.82 16.70 -24.66
CA HIS A 214 -21.87 18.12 -24.80
C HIS A 214 -22.75 18.76 -23.72
N HIS A 215 -22.42 20.01 -23.36
CA HIS A 215 -23.28 20.87 -22.60
C HIS A 215 -23.44 22.21 -23.34
N VAL A 216 -24.63 22.80 -23.25
CA VAL A 216 -24.81 24.18 -23.57
C VAL A 216 -24.51 25.01 -22.33
N ARG A 217 -23.71 26.05 -22.47
CA ARG A 217 -23.29 26.94 -21.39
C ARG A 217 -23.86 28.32 -21.68
N LEU A 218 -24.48 28.91 -20.66
CA LEU A 218 -24.87 30.31 -20.61
C LEU A 218 -23.92 31.08 -19.71
N THR A 219 -23.37 32.17 -20.20
CA THR A 219 -22.62 33.15 -19.37
C THR A 219 -23.50 34.38 -19.20
N LEU A 220 -23.89 34.67 -17.96
CA LEU A 220 -24.78 35.78 -17.63
C LEU A 220 -24.38 36.40 -16.28
N ALA A 221 -24.39 37.71 -16.21
CA ALA A 221 -24.09 38.49 -15.00
C ALA A 221 -22.81 38.06 -14.28
N GLY A 222 -21.80 37.53 -15.00
CA GLY A 222 -20.55 37.03 -14.43
C GLY A 222 -20.61 35.63 -13.83
N ALA A 223 -21.72 34.90 -14.03
CA ALA A 223 -21.87 33.49 -13.65
C ALA A 223 -22.02 32.59 -14.89
N GLU A 224 -21.68 31.30 -14.72
CA GLU A 224 -21.91 30.29 -15.74
C GLU A 224 -23.05 29.36 -15.30
N ALA A 225 -24.06 29.20 -16.17
CA ALA A 225 -25.10 28.20 -16.02
C ALA A 225 -24.96 27.11 -17.11
N VAL A 226 -25.14 25.87 -16.74
CA VAL A 226 -24.88 24.71 -17.62
C VAL A 226 -26.15 23.89 -17.78
N SER A 227 -26.41 23.42 -19.01
CA SER A 227 -27.55 22.56 -19.35
C SER A 227 -27.33 21.11 -18.84
N GLU A 228 -28.35 20.30 -19.01
CA GLU A 228 -28.18 18.82 -18.95
C GLU A 228 -27.19 18.34 -20.02
N ARG A 229 -26.80 17.07 -19.88
CA ARG A 229 -25.83 16.39 -20.78
C ARG A 229 -26.52 15.98 -22.08
N PHE A 230 -25.98 16.40 -23.23
CA PHE A 230 -26.36 15.92 -24.54
C PHE A 230 -25.37 14.89 -25.04
N THR A 231 -25.85 13.76 -25.56
CA THR A 231 -25.00 12.74 -26.19
C THR A 231 -24.84 12.98 -27.69
N ASP A 232 -25.86 13.61 -28.34
CA ASP A 232 -25.82 14.03 -29.75
C ASP A 232 -25.35 15.49 -29.84
N PRO A 233 -24.28 15.79 -30.59
CA PRO A 233 -23.84 17.14 -30.83
C PRO A 233 -24.90 17.98 -31.55
N ALA A 234 -25.74 17.40 -32.43
CA ALA A 234 -26.78 18.13 -33.16
C ALA A 234 -27.88 18.63 -32.21
N GLU A 235 -28.27 17.87 -31.21
CA GLU A 235 -29.21 18.30 -30.17
C GLU A 235 -28.65 19.46 -29.35
N ALA A 236 -27.37 19.40 -28.99
CA ALA A 236 -26.70 20.50 -28.24
C ALA A 236 -26.64 21.78 -29.07
N GLU A 237 -26.30 21.70 -30.37
CA GLU A 237 -26.26 22.84 -31.27
C GLU A 237 -27.68 23.42 -31.49
N GLN A 238 -28.70 22.58 -31.62
CA GLN A 238 -30.10 23.02 -31.74
C GLN A 238 -30.55 23.74 -30.48
N ALA A 239 -30.30 23.21 -29.29
CA ALA A 239 -30.59 23.84 -28.02
C ALA A 239 -29.88 25.22 -27.88
N ALA A 240 -28.60 25.27 -28.26
CA ALA A 240 -27.82 26.50 -28.25
C ALA A 240 -28.41 27.54 -29.22
N ALA A 241 -28.84 27.10 -30.42
CA ALA A 241 -29.48 27.99 -31.40
C ALA A 241 -30.82 28.55 -30.90
N MET A 242 -31.62 27.76 -30.18
CA MET A 242 -32.88 28.22 -29.56
C MET A 242 -32.65 29.23 -28.42
N CYS A 243 -31.54 29.11 -27.71
CA CYS A 243 -31.17 30.00 -26.64
C CYS A 243 -30.53 31.33 -27.15
N LYS A 244 -29.98 31.32 -28.36
CA LYS A 244 -29.24 32.47 -28.89
C LYS A 244 -30.16 33.63 -29.18
N GLY A 245 -30.01 34.72 -28.40
CA GLY A 245 -30.86 35.92 -28.49
C GLY A 245 -32.22 35.77 -27.81
N ALA A 246 -32.47 34.65 -27.14
CA ALA A 246 -33.64 34.48 -26.28
C ALA A 246 -33.36 35.05 -24.88
N ALA A 247 -34.40 35.60 -24.23
CA ALA A 247 -34.31 36.05 -22.85
C ALA A 247 -34.08 34.84 -21.93
N VAL A 248 -33.12 34.93 -20.99
CA VAL A 248 -32.90 33.95 -19.94
C VAL A 248 -33.69 34.35 -18.71
N ILE A 249 -34.53 33.47 -18.21
CA ILE A 249 -35.40 33.75 -17.05
C ILE A 249 -34.91 32.91 -15.86
N CYS A 250 -34.63 33.55 -14.73
CA CYS A 250 -34.34 32.81 -13.48
C CYS A 250 -35.64 32.20 -12.94
N THR A 251 -35.74 30.88 -12.99
CA THR A 251 -36.95 30.16 -12.60
C THR A 251 -37.01 29.82 -11.13
N SER A 252 -35.87 29.66 -10.48
CA SER A 252 -35.78 29.40 -9.03
C SER A 252 -34.41 29.72 -8.49
N VAL A 253 -34.34 30.12 -7.22
CA VAL A 253 -33.10 30.24 -6.46
C VAL A 253 -33.26 29.50 -5.14
N THR A 254 -32.45 28.45 -4.94
CA THR A 254 -32.45 27.71 -3.70
C THR A 254 -31.16 27.97 -2.94
N LYS A 255 -31.29 28.15 -1.63
CA LYS A 255 -30.15 28.32 -0.71
C LYS A 255 -30.20 27.22 0.33
N GLU A 256 -29.16 26.38 0.37
CA GLU A 256 -29.05 25.28 1.30
C GLU A 256 -27.81 25.46 2.17
N GLN A 257 -27.99 25.60 3.48
CA GLN A 257 -26.87 25.66 4.41
C GLN A 257 -26.34 24.25 4.67
N LYS A 258 -25.05 24.04 4.42
CA LYS A 258 -24.33 22.80 4.66
C LYS A 258 -23.32 23.00 5.78
N LYS A 259 -23.26 21.98 6.65
CA LYS A 259 -22.34 21.92 7.78
C LYS A 259 -21.45 20.71 7.58
N GLU A 260 -20.15 20.93 7.42
CA GLU A 260 -19.14 19.88 7.33
C GLU A 260 -18.45 19.74 8.69
N PRO A 261 -18.58 18.59 9.37
CA PRO A 261 -17.98 18.40 10.68
C PRO A 261 -16.45 18.39 10.59
N PRO A 262 -15.74 18.68 11.68
CA PRO A 262 -14.30 18.48 11.78
C PRO A 262 -13.91 17.05 11.43
N PRO A 263 -12.73 16.84 10.85
CA PRO A 263 -12.21 15.50 10.62
C PRO A 263 -11.90 14.84 11.97
N LYS A 264 -12.13 13.52 12.07
CA LYS A 264 -11.69 12.74 13.25
C LYS A 264 -10.16 12.72 13.35
N LEU A 265 -9.63 12.39 14.51
CA LEU A 265 -8.21 12.15 14.72
C LEU A 265 -7.68 11.04 13.79
N TYR A 266 -6.38 10.85 13.76
CA TYR A 266 -5.76 9.80 12.97
C TYR A 266 -5.75 8.46 13.68
N ASP A 267 -6.18 7.42 12.97
CA ASP A 267 -5.63 6.08 13.06
C ASP A 267 -4.42 5.94 12.10
N LEU A 268 -3.72 4.81 12.14
CA LEU A 268 -2.56 4.62 11.27
C LEU A 268 -2.92 4.67 9.77
N THR A 269 -4.04 4.08 9.37
CA THR A 269 -4.44 4.03 7.95
C THR A 269 -4.74 5.42 7.40
N THR A 270 -5.51 6.21 8.13
CA THR A 270 -5.84 7.58 7.70
C THR A 270 -4.63 8.50 7.72
N LEU A 271 -3.69 8.31 8.66
CA LEU A 271 -2.41 9.02 8.66
C LEU A 271 -1.57 8.68 7.42
N GLN A 272 -1.44 7.39 7.10
CA GLN A 272 -0.71 6.93 5.91
C GLN A 272 -1.32 7.46 4.61
N ARG A 273 -2.65 7.45 4.51
CA ARG A 273 -3.39 7.95 3.36
C ARG A 273 -3.15 9.45 3.15
N GLU A 274 -3.26 10.23 4.20
CA GLU A 274 -3.10 11.68 4.08
C GLU A 274 -1.64 12.09 3.88
N ALA A 275 -0.69 11.43 4.53
CA ALA A 275 0.74 11.63 4.29
C ALA A 275 1.13 11.28 2.83
N ASN A 276 0.56 10.21 2.24
CA ASN A 276 0.78 9.91 0.84
C ASN A 276 0.20 11.00 -0.08
N ARG A 277 -1.00 11.49 0.22
CA ARG A 277 -1.69 12.50 -0.58
C ARG A 277 -0.96 13.85 -0.54
N LEU A 278 -0.63 14.34 0.67
CA LEU A 278 -0.06 15.68 0.89
C LEU A 278 1.47 15.70 0.76
N LEU A 279 2.15 14.77 1.43
CA LEU A 279 3.60 14.76 1.54
C LEU A 279 4.29 13.82 0.54
N GLY A 280 3.53 12.94 -0.13
CA GLY A 280 4.06 11.98 -1.09
C GLY A 280 4.80 10.79 -0.48
N TYR A 281 4.69 10.58 0.84
CA TYR A 281 5.31 9.46 1.53
C TYR A 281 4.57 8.15 1.24
N THR A 282 5.32 7.05 1.16
CA THR A 282 4.73 5.71 1.12
C THR A 282 4.13 5.37 2.50
N ALA A 283 3.21 4.42 2.53
CA ALA A 283 2.65 3.91 3.78
C ALA A 283 3.74 3.39 4.75
N LYS A 284 4.79 2.77 4.18
CA LYS A 284 5.94 2.31 4.97
C LYS A 284 6.74 3.47 5.54
N GLN A 285 7.10 4.47 4.73
CA GLN A 285 7.83 5.65 5.22
C GLN A 285 7.05 6.37 6.32
N THR A 286 5.73 6.53 6.14
CA THR A 286 4.85 7.14 7.15
C THR A 286 4.89 6.37 8.47
N LEU A 287 4.80 5.02 8.41
CA LEU A 287 4.90 4.19 9.61
C LEU A 287 6.28 4.29 10.26
N ASP A 288 7.36 4.29 9.48
CA ASP A 288 8.73 4.38 9.99
C ASP A 288 8.94 5.73 10.70
N TYR A 289 8.48 6.85 10.15
CA TYR A 289 8.54 8.16 10.79
C TYR A 289 7.66 8.25 12.04
N ALA A 290 6.43 7.75 11.98
CA ALA A 290 5.54 7.74 13.15
C ALA A 290 6.12 6.90 14.29
N GLN A 291 6.71 5.74 13.97
CA GLN A 291 7.38 4.89 14.94
C GLN A 291 8.59 5.58 15.57
N SER A 292 9.41 6.28 14.77
CA SER A 292 10.54 7.06 15.26
C SER A 292 10.10 8.20 16.19
N LEU A 293 9.02 8.91 15.83
CA LEU A 293 8.46 9.98 16.67
C LEU A 293 7.89 9.44 17.99
N TYR A 294 7.23 8.26 17.96
CA TYR A 294 6.80 7.58 19.16
C TYR A 294 7.97 7.20 20.08
N GLU A 295 9.06 6.65 19.54
CA GLU A 295 10.27 6.31 20.29
C GLU A 295 10.99 7.55 20.85
N LYS A 296 10.84 8.70 20.19
CA LYS A 296 11.27 10.02 20.69
C LYS A 296 10.28 10.67 21.65
N LYS A 297 9.21 9.98 22.00
CA LYS A 297 8.13 10.44 22.88
C LYS A 297 7.32 11.63 22.34
N LEU A 298 7.37 11.93 21.06
CA LEU A 298 6.69 13.06 20.42
C LEU A 298 5.30 12.72 19.88
N LEU A 299 5.01 11.44 19.67
CA LEU A 299 3.68 10.92 19.29
C LEU A 299 3.27 9.80 20.21
N THR A 300 1.96 9.57 20.32
CA THR A 300 1.38 8.37 20.92
C THR A 300 1.58 7.15 20.02
N TYR A 301 1.23 5.95 20.48
CA TYR A 301 1.46 4.70 19.77
C TYR A 301 0.83 4.71 18.36
N PRO A 302 1.62 4.50 17.29
CA PRO A 302 1.12 4.73 15.93
C PRO A 302 0.30 3.58 15.34
N ARG A 303 0.35 2.36 15.90
CA ARG A 303 -0.35 1.20 15.33
C ARG A 303 -1.73 1.03 15.95
N THR A 304 -2.57 2.02 15.82
CA THR A 304 -3.95 2.05 16.30
C THR A 304 -4.94 2.09 15.14
N ASP A 305 -6.13 1.55 15.38
CA ASP A 305 -7.30 1.65 14.50
C ASP A 305 -8.36 2.62 15.05
N SER A 306 -8.16 3.16 16.25
CA SER A 306 -9.03 4.18 16.82
C SER A 306 -8.77 5.58 16.29
N ARG A 307 -9.83 6.35 16.18
CA ARG A 307 -9.84 7.77 15.77
C ARG A 307 -10.38 8.68 16.86
N TYR A 308 -10.40 8.16 18.11
CA TYR A 308 -10.91 8.86 19.29
C TYR A 308 -9.94 8.73 20.46
N LEU A 309 -10.12 9.57 21.44
CA LEU A 309 -9.43 9.53 22.73
C LEU A 309 -10.38 8.99 23.80
N THR A 310 -9.84 8.51 24.91
CA THR A 310 -10.57 8.12 26.10
C THR A 310 -10.86 9.33 27.01
N SER A 311 -11.83 9.22 27.89
CA SER A 311 -12.26 10.32 28.76
C SER A 311 -11.17 10.83 29.70
N ASP A 312 -10.27 9.96 30.16
CA ASP A 312 -9.10 10.30 30.98
C ASP A 312 -8.06 11.16 30.24
N MET A 313 -8.08 11.13 28.92
CA MET A 313 -7.18 11.92 28.06
C MET A 313 -7.63 13.38 27.85
N ALA A 314 -8.81 13.77 28.29
CA ALA A 314 -9.40 15.08 27.97
C ALA A 314 -8.52 16.27 28.40
N GLU A 315 -7.97 16.23 29.61
CA GLU A 315 -7.08 17.27 30.14
C GLU A 315 -5.75 17.32 29.38
N THR A 316 -5.14 16.16 29.19
CA THR A 316 -3.89 16.03 28.40
C THR A 316 -4.07 16.53 26.98
N ALA A 317 -5.16 16.15 26.31
CA ALA A 317 -5.48 16.61 24.98
C ALA A 317 -5.63 18.13 24.90
N SER A 318 -6.28 18.75 25.88
CA SER A 318 -6.39 20.21 25.98
C SER A 318 -5.02 20.87 26.06
N CYS A 319 -4.12 20.38 26.89
CA CYS A 319 -2.76 20.89 27.00
C CYS A 319 -1.98 20.74 25.69
N VAL A 320 -2.02 19.57 25.07
CA VAL A 320 -1.33 19.29 23.80
C VAL A 320 -1.85 20.15 22.65
N ILE A 321 -3.16 20.41 22.59
CA ILE A 321 -3.76 21.33 21.61
C ILE A 321 -3.15 22.75 21.75
N HIS A 322 -3.04 23.26 22.98
CA HIS A 322 -2.45 24.57 23.21
C HIS A 322 -0.97 24.64 22.85
N LEU A 323 -0.22 23.56 23.06
CA LEU A 323 1.17 23.46 22.64
C LEU A 323 1.31 23.40 21.12
N ALA A 324 0.49 22.56 20.45
CA ALA A 324 0.47 22.43 19.00
C ALA A 324 0.12 23.75 18.30
N ALA A 325 -0.81 24.53 18.85
CA ALA A 325 -1.22 25.81 18.31
C ALA A 325 -0.09 26.89 18.36
N LYS A 326 0.93 26.71 19.21
CA LYS A 326 2.08 27.59 19.28
C LYS A 326 3.16 27.26 18.25
N LEU A 327 3.10 26.07 17.64
CA LEU A 327 4.11 25.65 16.65
C LEU A 327 3.85 26.33 15.29
N PRO A 328 4.89 26.81 14.58
CA PRO A 328 4.73 27.20 13.18
C PRO A 328 4.28 26.01 12.32
N PRO A 329 3.32 26.18 11.40
CA PRO A 329 2.70 27.45 10.97
C PRO A 329 1.44 27.85 11.74
N PHE A 330 1.03 27.12 12.80
CA PHE A 330 -0.26 27.26 13.51
C PHE A 330 -0.29 28.46 14.45
N ASP A 331 0.85 29.04 14.80
CA ASP A 331 1.01 30.29 15.56
C ASP A 331 0.28 31.50 14.96
N LYS A 332 -0.21 31.36 13.71
CA LYS A 332 -1.00 32.35 12.98
C LYS A 332 -2.50 32.22 13.15
N ILE A 333 -2.96 31.17 13.82
CA ILE A 333 -4.39 30.92 14.04
C ILE A 333 -4.89 31.92 15.09
N SER A 334 -5.91 32.71 14.72
CA SER A 334 -6.55 33.67 15.60
C SER A 334 -7.86 33.14 16.18
N ASN A 335 -8.16 33.47 17.44
CA ASN A 335 -9.44 33.16 18.09
C ASN A 335 -9.82 31.65 18.07
N PHE A 336 -8.84 30.81 18.35
CA PHE A 336 -9.02 29.36 18.41
C PHE A 336 -9.51 28.93 19.81
N TYR A 337 -10.70 28.29 19.84
CA TYR A 337 -11.31 27.74 21.04
C TYR A 337 -11.55 26.23 20.81
N PRO A 338 -10.73 25.34 21.38
CA PRO A 338 -10.83 23.91 21.13
C PRO A 338 -12.07 23.27 21.76
N LEU A 339 -12.69 22.36 21.00
CA LEU A 339 -13.83 21.52 21.42
C LEU A 339 -13.32 20.09 21.69
N VAL A 340 -12.71 19.86 22.86
CA VAL A 340 -12.06 18.59 23.20
C VAL A 340 -13.04 17.42 23.23
N GLU A 341 -14.24 17.65 23.75
CA GLU A 341 -15.30 16.64 23.88
C GLU A 341 -15.66 15.96 22.55
N ALA A 342 -15.49 16.66 21.42
CA ALA A 342 -15.79 16.12 20.09
C ALA A 342 -14.86 14.95 19.69
N MET A 343 -13.73 14.80 20.36
CA MET A 343 -12.72 13.78 20.10
C MET A 343 -12.76 12.62 21.11
N ILE A 344 -13.61 12.69 22.13
CA ILE A 344 -13.68 11.71 23.22
C ILE A 344 -14.77 10.67 22.93
N SER A 345 -14.42 9.39 23.01
CA SER A 345 -15.38 8.28 22.92
C SER A 345 -14.76 6.99 23.44
N ASP A 346 -15.01 6.65 24.71
CA ASP A 346 -14.47 5.43 25.34
C ASP A 346 -14.92 4.15 24.61
N LYS A 347 -16.13 4.14 24.05
CA LYS A 347 -16.68 2.98 23.33
C LYS A 347 -15.99 2.70 21.99
N ASP A 348 -15.39 3.74 21.37
CA ASP A 348 -14.72 3.66 20.05
C ASP A 348 -13.19 3.54 20.21
N VAL A 349 -12.69 3.33 21.41
CA VAL A 349 -11.29 3.00 21.70
C VAL A 349 -11.22 1.57 22.20
N SER A 350 -10.46 0.73 21.49
CA SER A 350 -10.25 -0.67 21.88
C SER A 350 -8.95 -0.83 22.67
N ASP A 351 -7.86 -1.13 21.99
CA ASP A 351 -6.54 -1.35 22.61
C ASP A 351 -5.76 -0.05 22.81
N HIS A 352 -5.90 0.88 21.86
CA HIS A 352 -5.19 2.16 21.83
C HIS A 352 -6.09 3.28 21.33
N HIS A 353 -5.91 4.47 21.89
CA HIS A 353 -6.53 5.69 21.40
C HIS A 353 -5.86 6.19 20.09
N ALA A 354 -6.43 7.23 19.49
CA ALA A 354 -5.92 7.85 18.26
C ALA A 354 -4.48 8.39 18.39
N ILE A 355 -3.83 8.55 17.23
CA ILE A 355 -2.48 9.15 17.14
C ILE A 355 -2.58 10.65 17.37
N ILE A 356 -1.95 11.14 18.44
CA ILE A 356 -1.81 12.56 18.76
C ILE A 356 -0.37 12.88 19.18
N PRO A 357 0.05 14.15 19.14
CA PRO A 357 1.30 14.56 19.78
C PRO A 357 1.21 14.37 21.30
N THR A 358 2.37 14.31 21.96
CA THR A 358 2.48 14.24 23.42
C THR A 358 2.86 15.62 23.99
N LEU A 359 2.86 15.73 25.32
CA LEU A 359 3.34 16.95 26.01
C LEU A 359 4.82 17.26 25.70
N GLU A 360 5.62 16.27 25.33
CA GLU A 360 7.04 16.46 25.00
C GLU A 360 7.28 17.31 23.73
N ILE A 361 6.24 17.63 22.94
CA ILE A 361 6.36 18.57 21.82
C ILE A 361 6.77 19.98 22.27
N GLU A 362 6.51 20.36 23.53
CA GLU A 362 6.98 21.64 24.09
C GLU A 362 8.51 21.76 24.07
N LYS A 363 9.21 20.66 24.26
CA LYS A 363 10.68 20.58 24.33
C LYS A 363 11.31 20.14 23.02
N ALA A 364 10.47 19.90 21.99
CA ALA A 364 10.94 19.33 20.73
C ALA A 364 11.79 20.33 19.94
N ASP A 365 13.01 19.94 19.62
CA ASP A 365 13.85 20.66 18.66
C ASP A 365 13.44 20.23 17.23
N LEU A 366 12.43 20.91 16.65
CA LEU A 366 11.91 20.60 15.32
C LEU A 366 13.00 20.64 14.22
N PRO A 367 13.95 21.56 14.21
CA PRO A 367 15.09 21.54 13.30
C PRO A 367 15.97 20.29 13.39
N ALA A 368 16.10 19.68 14.55
CA ALA A 368 16.89 18.46 14.74
C ALA A 368 16.20 17.18 14.22
N LEU A 369 14.89 17.23 13.97
CA LEU A 369 14.17 16.13 13.34
C LEU A 369 14.51 16.03 11.85
N SER A 370 14.51 14.81 11.32
CA SER A 370 14.56 14.63 9.86
C SER A 370 13.36 15.34 9.20
N LEU A 371 13.49 15.69 7.91
CA LEU A 371 12.42 16.37 7.19
C LEU A 371 11.10 15.59 7.28
N GLY A 372 11.14 14.27 7.05
CA GLY A 372 9.94 13.43 7.08
C GLY A 372 9.31 13.33 8.46
N GLU A 373 10.11 13.24 9.52
CA GLU A 373 9.60 13.24 10.90
C GLU A 373 8.92 14.57 11.24
N ARG A 374 9.56 15.68 10.89
CA ARG A 374 9.03 17.03 11.15
C ARG A 374 7.72 17.26 10.40
N GLU A 375 7.67 16.94 9.11
CA GLU A 375 6.46 17.09 8.30
C GLU A 375 5.32 16.22 8.81
N LEU A 376 5.63 14.98 9.20
CA LEU A 376 4.62 14.07 9.76
C LEU A 376 4.11 14.54 11.12
N LEU A 377 4.98 15.02 12.00
CA LEU A 377 4.59 15.59 13.31
C LEU A 377 3.65 16.79 13.11
N LEU A 378 4.00 17.70 12.21
CA LEU A 378 3.17 18.87 11.91
C LEU A 378 1.82 18.45 11.26
N LEU A 379 1.79 17.41 10.44
CA LEU A 379 0.54 16.84 9.92
C LEU A 379 -0.37 16.33 11.04
N VAL A 380 0.20 15.62 12.04
CA VAL A 380 -0.56 15.13 13.19
C VAL A 380 -1.03 16.31 14.08
N CYS A 381 -0.19 17.33 14.29
CA CYS A 381 -0.59 18.55 14.98
C CYS A 381 -1.75 19.25 14.25
N CYS A 382 -1.66 19.40 12.93
CA CYS A 382 -2.74 19.97 12.12
C CYS A 382 -4.06 19.21 12.32
N ARG A 383 -4.01 17.88 12.28
CA ARG A 383 -5.20 17.05 12.48
C ARG A 383 -5.81 17.21 13.86
N LEU A 384 -4.99 17.27 14.91
CA LEU A 384 -5.47 17.49 16.28
C LEU A 384 -6.19 18.85 16.41
N LEU A 385 -5.59 19.91 15.84
CA LEU A 385 -6.17 21.24 15.83
C LEU A 385 -7.47 21.28 15.01
N CYS A 386 -7.49 20.66 13.83
CA CYS A 386 -8.70 20.55 13.00
C CYS A 386 -9.81 19.80 13.72
N ALA A 387 -9.49 18.65 14.35
CA ALA A 387 -10.48 17.80 15.03
C ALA A 387 -11.15 18.49 16.21
N SER A 388 -10.43 19.40 16.88
CA SER A 388 -10.95 20.21 17.99
C SER A 388 -11.59 21.54 17.57
N ALA A 389 -11.63 21.85 16.28
CA ALA A 389 -12.18 23.11 15.77
C ALA A 389 -13.69 23.06 15.53
N LYS A 390 -14.28 24.21 15.28
CA LYS A 390 -15.68 24.33 14.85
C LYS A 390 -15.89 23.73 13.45
N PRO A 391 -17.10 23.27 13.12
CA PRO A 391 -17.45 22.85 11.77
C PRO A 391 -17.26 23.97 10.74
N TYR A 392 -16.93 23.55 9.50
CA TYR A 392 -17.02 24.41 8.33
C TYR A 392 -18.47 24.55 7.91
N VAL A 393 -18.95 25.78 7.78
CA VAL A 393 -20.35 26.08 7.42
C VAL A 393 -20.38 26.95 6.16
N TYR A 394 -21.12 26.50 5.18
CA TYR A 394 -21.30 27.21 3.92
C TYR A 394 -22.72 27.06 3.39
N GLU A 395 -23.10 27.96 2.56
CA GLU A 395 -24.37 27.96 1.83
C GLU A 395 -24.10 27.58 0.37
N VAL A 396 -24.79 26.56 -0.13
CA VAL A 396 -24.84 26.24 -1.56
C VAL A 396 -26.01 27.01 -2.16
N VAL A 397 -25.70 27.89 -3.08
CA VAL A 397 -26.71 28.62 -3.87
C VAL A 397 -26.83 27.91 -5.21
N THR A 398 -28.03 27.46 -5.54
CA THR A 398 -28.35 26.90 -6.85
C THR A 398 -29.40 27.77 -7.51
N ALA A 399 -29.05 28.37 -8.64
CA ALA A 399 -29.97 29.14 -9.47
C ALA A 399 -30.32 28.33 -10.73
N SER A 400 -31.59 28.15 -11.00
CA SER A 400 -32.10 27.50 -12.21
C SER A 400 -32.64 28.58 -13.17
N PHE A 401 -32.37 28.35 -14.45
CA PHE A 401 -32.78 29.28 -15.52
C PHE A 401 -33.49 28.51 -16.62
N ASP A 402 -34.44 29.16 -17.27
CA ASP A 402 -35.00 28.78 -18.55
C ASP A 402 -34.49 29.68 -19.65
N CYS A 403 -34.09 29.08 -20.76
CA CYS A 403 -33.72 29.80 -21.97
C CYS A 403 -34.15 29.01 -23.20
N GLY A 404 -35.04 29.55 -24.00
CA GLY A 404 -35.55 28.87 -25.19
C GLY A 404 -36.23 27.52 -24.91
N GLY A 405 -36.81 27.32 -23.73
CA GLY A 405 -37.43 26.06 -23.28
C GLY A 405 -36.44 25.01 -22.75
N HIS A 406 -35.19 25.37 -22.58
CA HIS A 406 -34.16 24.51 -21.99
C HIS A 406 -33.77 24.99 -20.59
N SER A 407 -33.56 24.00 -19.67
CA SER A 407 -33.17 24.29 -18.30
C SER A 407 -31.66 24.37 -18.16
N PHE A 408 -31.19 25.35 -17.38
CA PHE A 408 -29.78 25.55 -17.03
C PHE A 408 -29.63 25.74 -15.53
N THR A 409 -28.51 25.33 -15.01
CA THR A 409 -28.21 25.39 -13.57
C THR A 409 -26.86 26.05 -13.34
N ALA A 410 -26.83 27.08 -12.49
CA ALA A 410 -25.61 27.65 -11.92
C ALA A 410 -25.53 27.29 -10.45
N LYS A 411 -24.32 26.88 -9.99
CA LYS A 411 -24.07 26.56 -8.59
C LYS A 411 -22.90 27.39 -8.06
N GLY A 412 -23.07 27.95 -6.89
CA GLY A 412 -22.04 28.69 -6.19
C GLY A 412 -22.01 28.33 -4.71
N ARG A 413 -20.95 28.76 -4.03
CA ARG A 413 -20.78 28.52 -2.61
C ARG A 413 -20.43 29.81 -1.90
N ARG A 414 -21.10 30.09 -0.79
CA ARG A 414 -20.80 31.20 0.10
C ARG A 414 -20.35 30.67 1.44
N ILE A 415 -19.13 30.97 1.87
CA ILE A 415 -18.60 30.56 3.16
C ILE A 415 -19.26 31.41 4.25
N LEU A 416 -19.84 30.73 5.26
CA LEU A 416 -20.44 31.37 6.43
C LEU A 416 -19.52 31.30 7.66
N SER A 417 -18.75 30.21 7.76
CA SER A 417 -17.74 30.01 8.82
C SER A 417 -16.63 29.08 8.30
N GLU A 418 -15.39 29.53 8.31
CA GLU A 418 -14.21 28.76 7.90
C GLU A 418 -13.99 27.49 8.77
N GLY A 419 -14.28 27.59 10.07
CA GLY A 419 -14.14 26.47 10.99
C GLY A 419 -12.77 25.79 10.87
N TRP A 420 -12.75 24.44 10.89
CA TRP A 420 -11.54 23.65 10.81
C TRP A 420 -10.75 23.80 9.50
N ARG A 421 -11.40 24.25 8.42
CA ARG A 421 -10.74 24.43 7.11
C ARG A 421 -9.73 25.58 7.11
N GLU A 422 -9.86 26.58 7.99
CA GLU A 422 -8.86 27.63 8.15
C GLU A 422 -7.50 27.02 8.57
N ILE A 423 -7.51 26.10 9.52
CA ILE A 423 -6.32 25.43 10.04
C ILE A 423 -5.67 24.57 8.93
N ASP A 424 -6.48 23.76 8.24
CA ASP A 424 -6.01 22.92 7.13
C ASP A 424 -5.40 23.78 6.02
N ARG A 425 -6.00 24.91 5.67
CA ARG A 425 -5.51 25.86 4.68
C ARG A 425 -4.15 26.47 5.08
N ILE A 426 -3.99 26.85 6.34
CA ILE A 426 -2.71 27.36 6.87
C ILE A 426 -1.62 26.30 6.74
N PHE A 427 -1.89 25.06 7.09
CA PHE A 427 -0.95 23.96 6.97
C PHE A 427 -0.57 23.68 5.50
N ARG A 428 -1.57 23.55 4.61
CA ARG A 428 -1.32 23.31 3.16
C ARG A 428 -0.52 24.43 2.51
N ALA A 429 -0.79 25.67 2.88
CA ALA A 429 -0.01 26.82 2.41
C ALA A 429 1.47 26.71 2.82
N SER A 430 1.76 26.14 4.01
CA SER A 430 3.15 25.93 4.45
C SER A 430 3.88 24.85 3.62
N LEU A 431 3.14 23.91 3.04
CA LEU A 431 3.66 22.88 2.13
C LEU A 431 3.83 23.37 0.69
N LYS A 432 3.49 24.65 0.40
CA LYS A 432 3.47 25.23 -0.95
C LYS A 432 2.53 24.49 -1.92
N GLU A 433 1.53 23.78 -1.40
CA GLU A 433 0.46 23.25 -2.24
C GLU A 433 -0.33 24.42 -2.86
N LYS A 434 -0.66 24.26 -4.15
CA LYS A 434 -1.63 25.17 -4.76
C LYS A 434 -2.97 24.98 -4.06
N PRO A 435 -3.72 26.06 -3.76
CA PRO A 435 -5.10 25.92 -3.29
C PRO A 435 -5.84 24.95 -4.22
N ALA A 436 -6.60 24.02 -3.65
CA ALA A 436 -7.45 23.18 -4.48
C ALA A 436 -8.43 24.10 -5.24
N ASP A 437 -8.36 24.09 -6.56
CA ASP A 437 -9.37 24.73 -7.42
C ASP A 437 -10.69 24.01 -7.18
N GLY A 438 -11.55 24.54 -6.34
CA GLY A 438 -12.76 23.78 -5.98
C GLY A 438 -13.80 24.47 -5.11
N ASP A 439 -13.55 25.63 -4.60
CA ASP A 439 -14.64 26.43 -4.06
C ASP A 439 -15.29 27.15 -5.25
N GLY A 440 -16.37 26.57 -5.77
CA GLY A 440 -17.17 27.20 -6.81
C GLY A 440 -17.40 28.68 -6.46
N GLY A 441 -17.11 29.58 -7.39
CA GLY A 441 -17.17 31.02 -7.16
C GLY A 441 -18.50 31.43 -6.51
N THR A 442 -18.51 32.56 -5.80
CA THR A 442 -19.74 33.12 -5.26
C THR A 442 -20.63 33.54 -6.43
N LEU A 443 -21.85 33.01 -6.49
CA LEU A 443 -22.82 33.47 -7.48
C LEU A 443 -23.27 34.90 -7.15
N PRO A 444 -23.58 35.71 -8.16
CA PRO A 444 -24.34 36.93 -7.98
C PRO A 444 -25.68 36.64 -7.28
N ASP A 445 -26.24 37.66 -6.67
CA ASP A 445 -27.58 37.58 -6.07
C ASP A 445 -28.65 37.57 -7.17
N PHE A 446 -29.07 36.37 -7.57
CA PHE A 446 -30.19 36.16 -8.47
C PHE A 446 -31.50 36.17 -7.72
N THR A 447 -32.58 36.62 -8.42
CA THR A 447 -33.94 36.57 -7.90
C THR A 447 -34.85 35.83 -8.88
N GLU A 448 -35.84 35.10 -8.35
CA GLU A 448 -36.83 34.43 -9.17
C GLU A 448 -37.61 35.44 -10.03
N GLY A 449 -37.82 35.11 -11.29
CA GLY A 449 -38.45 36.00 -12.30
C GLY A 449 -37.50 37.01 -12.94
N GLN A 450 -36.25 37.11 -12.50
CA GLN A 450 -35.25 38.01 -13.10
C GLN A 450 -34.92 37.54 -14.53
N THR A 451 -34.87 38.49 -15.47
CA THR A 451 -34.57 38.23 -16.88
C THR A 451 -33.24 38.83 -17.30
N PHE A 452 -32.56 38.15 -18.24
CA PHE A 452 -31.29 38.55 -18.82
C PHE A 452 -31.38 38.44 -20.34
N ASP A 453 -31.11 39.52 -21.04
CA ASP A 453 -31.21 39.61 -22.51
C ASP A 453 -29.84 39.51 -23.20
N ASP A 454 -28.75 39.57 -22.43
CA ASP A 454 -27.35 39.63 -22.89
C ASP A 454 -26.52 38.37 -22.56
N ALA A 455 -27.18 37.24 -22.39
CA ALA A 455 -26.48 35.97 -22.10
C ALA A 455 -25.70 35.47 -23.32
N GLU A 456 -24.42 35.17 -23.11
CA GLU A 456 -23.59 34.48 -24.10
C GLU A 456 -23.87 32.97 -24.07
N VAL A 457 -24.13 32.41 -25.26
CA VAL A 457 -24.43 30.97 -25.43
C VAL A 457 -23.27 30.28 -26.14
N SER A 458 -22.78 29.20 -25.57
CA SER A 458 -21.74 28.39 -26.19
C SER A 458 -21.98 26.88 -25.96
N VAL A 459 -21.56 26.04 -26.91
CA VAL A 459 -21.55 24.59 -26.77
C VAL A 459 -20.15 24.17 -26.32
N THR A 460 -20.08 23.37 -25.27
CA THR A 460 -18.81 22.82 -24.76
C THR A 460 -18.76 21.30 -24.89
N GLU A 461 -17.63 20.81 -25.39
CA GLU A 461 -17.40 19.41 -25.60
C GLU A 461 -16.64 18.80 -24.41
N HIS A 462 -17.10 17.67 -23.93
CA HIS A 462 -16.54 16.94 -22.81
C HIS A 462 -16.35 15.46 -23.13
N PHE A 463 -15.57 14.79 -22.35
CA PHE A 463 -15.37 13.34 -22.46
C PHE A 463 -15.40 12.70 -21.08
N THR A 464 -16.01 11.52 -21.00
CA THR A 464 -15.88 10.68 -19.82
C THR A 464 -14.41 10.31 -19.60
N GLN A 465 -14.02 10.16 -18.34
CA GLN A 465 -12.64 9.83 -17.96
C GLN A 465 -12.59 8.43 -17.34
N PRO A 466 -11.54 7.63 -17.62
CA PRO A 466 -11.36 6.34 -16.95
C PRO A 466 -11.11 6.55 -15.47
N PRO A 467 -11.38 5.55 -14.62
CA PRO A 467 -10.96 5.60 -13.24
C PRO A 467 -9.44 5.77 -13.16
N LYS A 468 -8.96 6.54 -12.18
CA LYS A 468 -7.52 6.73 -11.98
C LYS A 468 -6.88 5.43 -11.43
N PRO A 469 -5.62 5.13 -11.78
CA PRO A 469 -4.85 4.09 -11.12
C PRO A 469 -4.83 4.30 -9.61
N TYR A 470 -4.69 3.22 -8.85
CA TYR A 470 -4.52 3.34 -7.42
C TYR A 470 -3.22 4.06 -7.06
N THR A 471 -3.29 4.95 -6.07
CA THR A 471 -2.16 5.43 -5.27
C THR A 471 -2.12 4.64 -3.96
N GLU A 472 -1.10 4.81 -3.13
CA GLU A 472 -1.12 4.19 -1.80
C GLU A 472 -2.30 4.67 -0.96
N ASP A 473 -2.65 5.98 -1.01
CA ASP A 473 -3.87 6.52 -0.37
C ASP A 473 -5.12 5.74 -0.79
N THR A 474 -5.37 5.66 -2.08
CA THR A 474 -6.62 5.06 -2.58
C THR A 474 -6.61 3.53 -2.47
N LEU A 475 -5.44 2.87 -2.54
CA LEU A 475 -5.32 1.43 -2.31
C LEU A 475 -5.55 1.09 -0.83
N LEU A 476 -4.96 1.83 0.11
CA LEU A 476 -5.21 1.64 1.54
C LEU A 476 -6.70 1.79 1.87
N SER A 477 -7.37 2.79 1.27
CA SER A 477 -8.83 2.93 1.38
C SER A 477 -9.58 1.74 0.81
N ALA A 478 -9.17 1.23 -0.35
CA ALA A 478 -9.79 0.05 -0.96
C ALA A 478 -9.57 -1.21 -0.10
N MET A 479 -8.36 -1.39 0.46
CA MET A 479 -8.08 -2.49 1.39
C MET A 479 -8.94 -2.43 2.65
N GLU A 480 -9.10 -1.23 3.23
CA GLU A 480 -9.90 -1.02 4.44
C GLU A 480 -11.40 -1.28 4.20
N ASN A 481 -11.88 -0.97 3.00
CA ASN A 481 -13.29 -1.12 2.62
C ASN A 481 -13.58 -2.43 1.88
N ALA A 482 -12.57 -3.26 1.62
CA ALA A 482 -12.74 -4.53 0.91
C ALA A 482 -13.71 -5.45 1.65
N GLY A 483 -14.65 -6.04 0.92
CA GLY A 483 -15.69 -6.94 1.47
C GLY A 483 -16.85 -6.23 2.18
N LYS A 484 -16.91 -4.91 2.22
CA LYS A 484 -18.02 -4.19 2.89
C LYS A 484 -19.38 -4.39 2.20
N GLU A 485 -19.37 -4.61 0.89
CA GLU A 485 -20.62 -4.83 0.12
C GLU A 485 -21.17 -6.24 0.33
N ASP A 486 -20.33 -7.20 0.78
CA ASP A 486 -20.66 -8.61 0.87
C ASP A 486 -20.91 -9.09 2.32
N ILE A 487 -20.69 -8.24 3.33
CA ILE A 487 -20.80 -8.60 4.76
C ILE A 487 -21.98 -7.86 5.39
N PRO A 488 -22.86 -8.55 6.19
CA PRO A 488 -23.94 -7.90 6.93
C PRO A 488 -23.47 -6.77 7.84
N ASP A 489 -24.31 -5.74 8.04
CA ASP A 489 -23.98 -4.53 8.80
C ASP A 489 -23.65 -4.77 10.29
N GLU A 490 -24.01 -5.93 10.83
CA GLU A 490 -23.81 -6.30 12.23
C GLU A 490 -22.40 -6.82 12.57
N VAL A 491 -21.54 -7.03 11.56
CA VAL A 491 -20.19 -7.58 11.75
C VAL A 491 -19.13 -6.48 11.67
N GLU A 492 -18.21 -6.46 12.64
CA GLU A 492 -17.06 -5.55 12.65
C GLU A 492 -16.18 -5.76 11.42
N ARG A 493 -16.20 -4.79 10.49
CA ARG A 493 -15.61 -4.90 9.16
C ARG A 493 -14.14 -4.52 9.17
N LYS A 494 -13.22 -5.48 9.12
CA LYS A 494 -11.76 -5.23 9.19
C LYS A 494 -11.02 -5.10 7.85
N GLY A 495 -11.69 -5.34 6.72
CA GLY A 495 -11.07 -5.26 5.39
C GLY A 495 -9.87 -6.19 5.18
N LEU A 496 -9.00 -5.86 4.21
CA LEU A 496 -7.78 -6.59 3.91
C LEU A 496 -6.62 -6.13 4.79
N GLY A 497 -6.16 -6.99 5.69
CA GLY A 497 -5.06 -6.71 6.62
C GLY A 497 -5.41 -5.69 7.69
N THR A 498 -4.58 -5.63 8.72
CA THR A 498 -4.69 -4.63 9.79
C THR A 498 -3.93 -3.35 9.42
N PRO A 499 -4.23 -2.21 10.05
CA PRO A 499 -3.47 -0.97 9.83
C PRO A 499 -1.95 -1.17 9.89
N ALA A 500 -1.46 -1.96 10.85
CA ALA A 500 -0.05 -2.25 11.05
C ALA A 500 0.60 -3.06 9.90
N THR A 501 -0.18 -3.87 9.17
CA THR A 501 0.34 -4.82 8.17
C THR A 501 0.18 -4.37 6.72
N ARG A 502 -0.76 -3.47 6.42
CA ARG A 502 -1.08 -3.03 5.03
C ARG A 502 0.14 -2.47 4.29
N ALA A 503 0.93 -1.62 4.96
CA ALA A 503 2.16 -1.08 4.37
C ALA A 503 3.15 -2.18 3.95
N ALA A 504 3.36 -3.17 4.81
CA ALA A 504 4.25 -4.30 4.52
C ALA A 504 3.74 -5.17 3.36
N VAL A 505 2.43 -5.31 3.20
CA VAL A 505 1.81 -6.02 2.07
C VAL A 505 2.11 -5.30 0.75
N ILE A 506 1.93 -3.98 0.70
CA ILE A 506 2.24 -3.18 -0.49
C ILE A 506 3.73 -3.30 -0.86
N GLU A 507 4.63 -3.17 0.13
CA GLU A 507 6.07 -3.33 -0.09
C GLU A 507 6.45 -4.72 -0.61
N LYS A 508 5.82 -5.78 -0.08
CA LYS A 508 6.04 -7.16 -0.56
C LYS A 508 5.63 -7.31 -2.03
N LEU A 509 4.49 -6.75 -2.45
CA LEU A 509 4.04 -6.79 -3.83
C LEU A 509 5.02 -6.07 -4.77
N VAL A 510 5.54 -4.91 -4.36
CA VAL A 510 6.53 -4.15 -5.14
C VAL A 510 7.87 -4.90 -5.20
N THR A 511 8.37 -5.39 -4.07
CA THR A 511 9.65 -6.12 -4.00
C THR A 511 9.61 -7.43 -4.78
N ALA A 512 8.46 -8.13 -4.78
CA ALA A 512 8.25 -9.34 -5.56
C ALA A 512 8.10 -9.07 -7.08
N GLY A 513 8.02 -7.81 -7.50
CA GLY A 513 7.87 -7.42 -8.90
C GLY A 513 6.47 -7.67 -9.48
N PHE A 514 5.45 -7.83 -8.63
CA PHE A 514 4.05 -7.93 -9.05
C PHE A 514 3.39 -6.58 -9.25
N VAL A 515 3.92 -5.55 -8.60
CA VAL A 515 3.47 -4.16 -8.68
C VAL A 515 4.68 -3.25 -8.89
N GLU A 516 4.54 -2.21 -9.70
CA GLU A 516 5.54 -1.15 -9.85
C GLU A 516 4.96 0.21 -9.45
N ARG A 517 5.82 1.07 -8.89
CA ARG A 517 5.48 2.47 -8.61
C ARG A 517 5.83 3.34 -9.81
N LYS A 518 4.82 4.01 -10.40
CA LYS A 518 5.00 5.05 -11.43
C LYS A 518 4.55 6.40 -10.88
N GLY A 519 5.50 7.18 -10.38
CA GLY A 519 5.19 8.35 -9.56
C GLY A 519 4.45 7.94 -8.29
N LYS A 520 3.26 8.53 -8.05
CA LYS A 520 2.38 8.14 -6.94
C LYS A 520 1.51 6.91 -7.25
N SER A 521 1.44 6.45 -8.50
CA SER A 521 0.56 5.37 -8.93
C SER A 521 1.18 4.00 -8.71
N LEU A 522 0.35 3.03 -8.30
CA LEU A 522 0.66 1.61 -8.18
C LEU A 522 0.07 0.87 -9.37
N ILE A 523 0.92 0.30 -10.21
CA ILE A 523 0.52 -0.38 -11.45
C ILE A 523 0.86 -1.86 -11.32
N PRO A 524 -0.11 -2.78 -11.53
CA PRO A 524 0.20 -4.20 -11.57
C PRO A 524 1.07 -4.52 -12.78
N THR A 525 2.11 -5.32 -12.59
CA THR A 525 2.93 -5.82 -13.70
C THR A 525 2.22 -6.97 -14.40
N LYS A 526 2.67 -7.33 -15.59
CA LYS A 526 2.18 -8.52 -16.29
C LYS A 526 2.30 -9.79 -15.43
N ALA A 527 3.39 -9.91 -14.66
CA ALA A 527 3.56 -11.03 -13.73
C ALA A 527 2.51 -11.02 -12.61
N GLY A 528 2.16 -9.84 -12.10
CA GLY A 528 1.10 -9.67 -11.10
C GLY A 528 -0.28 -10.01 -11.64
N ILE A 529 -0.63 -9.51 -12.84
CA ILE A 529 -1.90 -9.83 -13.52
C ILE A 529 -2.00 -11.33 -13.76
N ASN A 530 -0.96 -11.95 -14.31
CA ASN A 530 -0.94 -13.39 -14.58
C ASN A 530 -1.11 -14.21 -13.31
N LEU A 531 -0.50 -13.79 -12.18
CA LEU A 531 -0.66 -14.46 -10.89
C LEU A 531 -2.14 -14.49 -10.47
N VAL A 532 -2.79 -13.34 -10.47
CA VAL A 532 -4.22 -13.25 -10.09
C VAL A 532 -5.11 -14.07 -11.02
N THR A 533 -4.80 -14.09 -12.33
CA THR A 533 -5.60 -14.82 -13.34
C THR A 533 -5.56 -16.34 -13.13
N VAL A 534 -4.48 -16.90 -12.60
CA VAL A 534 -4.33 -18.34 -12.44
C VAL A 534 -4.70 -18.86 -11.06
N LEU A 535 -4.87 -17.97 -10.09
CA LEU A 535 -5.25 -18.36 -8.74
C LEU A 535 -6.76 -18.53 -8.60
N PRO A 536 -7.20 -19.47 -7.75
CA PRO A 536 -8.62 -19.65 -7.45
C PRO A 536 -9.21 -18.44 -6.72
N GLU A 537 -10.50 -18.25 -6.91
CA GLU A 537 -11.28 -17.16 -6.34
C GLU A 537 -11.07 -17.01 -4.82
N PRO A 538 -11.11 -18.07 -3.97
CA PRO A 538 -10.91 -17.91 -2.53
C PRO A 538 -9.57 -17.28 -2.15
N LEU A 539 -8.50 -17.49 -2.93
CA LEU A 539 -7.18 -16.88 -2.69
C LEU A 539 -7.05 -15.45 -3.26
N THR A 540 -7.97 -15.03 -4.12
CA THR A 540 -7.98 -13.70 -4.75
C THR A 540 -9.08 -12.79 -4.19
N SER A 541 -10.07 -13.35 -3.49
CA SER A 541 -11.17 -12.64 -2.84
C SER A 541 -10.78 -12.08 -1.47
N PRO A 542 -11.28 -10.89 -1.10
CA PRO A 542 -11.16 -10.37 0.26
C PRO A 542 -11.97 -11.15 1.30
N MET A 543 -13.00 -11.91 0.90
CA MET A 543 -13.94 -12.59 1.81
C MET A 543 -13.23 -13.54 2.78
N LEU A 544 -12.33 -14.40 2.27
CA LEU A 544 -11.56 -15.32 3.11
C LEU A 544 -10.81 -14.60 4.23
N THR A 545 -10.23 -13.44 3.91
CA THR A 545 -9.52 -12.63 4.90
C THR A 545 -10.45 -12.05 5.95
N ALA A 546 -11.63 -11.57 5.54
CA ALA A 546 -12.63 -11.01 6.44
C ALA A 546 -13.17 -12.08 7.41
N GLU A 547 -13.51 -13.26 6.91
CA GLU A 547 -13.98 -14.39 7.72
C GLU A 547 -12.93 -14.83 8.77
N TRP A 548 -11.66 -14.88 8.36
CA TRP A 548 -10.59 -15.23 9.29
C TRP A 548 -10.40 -14.17 10.38
N GLU A 549 -10.36 -12.90 10.02
CA GLU A 549 -10.18 -11.83 11.01
C GLU A 549 -11.37 -11.77 12.00
N GLN A 550 -12.57 -12.09 11.54
CA GLN A 550 -13.72 -12.25 12.42
C GLN A 550 -13.50 -13.38 13.44
N LYS A 551 -13.20 -14.60 12.96
CA LYS A 551 -12.94 -15.76 13.83
C LYS A 551 -11.77 -15.51 14.79
N LEU A 552 -10.67 -14.89 14.29
CA LEU A 552 -9.53 -14.53 15.13
C LEU A 552 -9.88 -13.47 16.19
N THR A 553 -10.81 -12.58 15.90
CA THR A 553 -11.33 -11.61 16.88
C THR A 553 -12.18 -12.31 17.96
N GLU A 554 -13.00 -13.28 17.56
CA GLU A 554 -13.77 -14.11 18.48
C GLU A 554 -12.85 -14.95 19.39
N ILE A 555 -11.79 -15.55 18.84
CA ILE A 555 -10.75 -16.25 19.63
C ILE A 555 -10.10 -15.29 20.62
N ALA A 556 -9.71 -14.08 20.21
CA ALA A 556 -9.09 -13.09 21.10
C ALA A 556 -10.00 -12.67 22.27
N LYS A 557 -11.32 -12.75 22.11
CA LYS A 557 -12.32 -12.50 23.15
C LYS A 557 -12.67 -13.76 23.95
N GLY A 558 -12.07 -14.91 23.66
CA GLY A 558 -12.38 -16.19 24.32
C GLY A 558 -13.70 -16.83 23.87
N GLY A 559 -14.31 -16.34 22.79
CA GLY A 559 -15.61 -16.78 22.29
C GLY A 559 -15.57 -17.90 21.25
N ALA A 560 -14.39 -18.25 20.71
CA ALA A 560 -14.22 -19.30 19.72
C ALA A 560 -13.03 -20.21 20.05
N ASP A 561 -13.10 -21.47 19.55
CA ASP A 561 -12.06 -22.48 19.77
C ASP A 561 -10.91 -22.32 18.75
N PRO A 562 -9.66 -22.10 19.21
CA PRO A 562 -8.47 -22.02 18.36
C PRO A 562 -8.21 -23.28 17.51
N ASP A 563 -8.45 -24.48 18.08
CA ASP A 563 -8.17 -25.75 17.40
C ASP A 563 -9.17 -25.99 16.25
N ALA A 564 -10.45 -25.71 16.48
CA ALA A 564 -11.48 -25.79 15.43
C ALA A 564 -11.17 -24.82 14.24
N PHE A 565 -10.66 -23.62 14.54
CA PHE A 565 -10.19 -22.70 13.50
C PHE A 565 -9.04 -23.29 12.70
N MET A 566 -8.02 -23.85 13.36
CA MET A 566 -6.85 -24.44 12.71
C MET A 566 -7.18 -25.69 11.90
N ASP A 567 -8.16 -26.50 12.33
CA ASP A 567 -8.63 -27.66 11.56
C ASP A 567 -9.30 -27.22 10.25
N GLY A 568 -10.14 -26.20 10.30
CA GLY A 568 -10.70 -25.61 9.09
C GLY A 568 -9.66 -25.10 8.09
N ILE A 569 -8.54 -24.56 8.59
CA ILE A 569 -7.41 -24.14 7.75
C ILE A 569 -6.71 -25.33 7.10
N ARG A 570 -6.48 -26.41 7.85
CA ARG A 570 -5.87 -27.66 7.34
C ARG A 570 -6.73 -28.27 6.23
N ASP A 571 -8.04 -28.30 6.43
CA ASP A 571 -8.99 -28.86 5.45
C ASP A 571 -9.02 -28.01 4.17
N MET A 572 -9.06 -26.69 4.27
CA MET A 572 -8.96 -25.81 3.12
C MET A 572 -7.65 -26.01 2.34
N VAL A 573 -6.52 -26.18 3.03
CA VAL A 573 -5.23 -26.44 2.37
C VAL A 573 -5.26 -27.79 1.64
N ARG A 574 -5.83 -28.84 2.24
CA ARG A 574 -6.02 -30.16 1.58
C ARG A 574 -6.87 -30.04 0.33
N GLU A 575 -7.97 -29.30 0.42
CA GLU A 575 -8.89 -29.07 -0.71
C GLU A 575 -8.19 -28.37 -1.85
N ILE A 576 -7.46 -27.25 -1.58
CA ILE A 576 -6.71 -26.51 -2.60
C ILE A 576 -5.70 -27.42 -3.30
N VAL A 577 -4.91 -28.21 -2.55
CA VAL A 577 -3.89 -29.10 -3.14
C VAL A 577 -4.54 -30.21 -3.99
N SER A 578 -5.64 -30.80 -3.53
CA SER A 578 -6.32 -31.88 -4.27
C SER A 578 -7.03 -31.37 -5.54
N THR A 579 -7.60 -30.18 -5.49
CA THR A 579 -8.33 -29.58 -6.60
C THR A 579 -7.40 -29.15 -7.74
N TYR A 580 -6.25 -28.54 -7.40
CA TYR A 580 -5.32 -27.99 -8.40
C TYR A 580 -4.13 -28.93 -8.62
N SER A 581 -4.39 -30.05 -9.32
CA SER A 581 -3.35 -31.03 -9.65
C SER A 581 -2.69 -30.82 -11.02
N CYS A 582 -3.31 -30.03 -11.90
CA CYS A 582 -2.83 -29.74 -13.24
C CYS A 582 -3.20 -28.30 -13.67
N ILE A 583 -2.54 -27.81 -14.69
CA ILE A 583 -2.79 -26.48 -15.26
C ILE A 583 -3.41 -26.57 -16.64
N SER A 584 -4.27 -25.60 -16.99
CA SER A 584 -4.83 -25.45 -18.33
C SER A 584 -3.75 -25.04 -19.35
N GLU A 585 -3.97 -25.36 -20.64
CA GLU A 585 -3.08 -24.93 -21.71
C GLU A 585 -2.96 -23.40 -21.81
N ASP A 586 -4.02 -22.67 -21.49
CA ASP A 586 -4.00 -21.20 -21.47
C ASP A 586 -3.19 -20.66 -20.28
N GLY A 587 -3.30 -21.29 -19.11
CA GLY A 587 -2.46 -20.99 -17.96
C GLY A 587 -0.94 -21.16 -18.25
N LYS A 588 -0.58 -22.21 -19.00
CA LYS A 588 0.81 -22.41 -19.44
C LYS A 588 1.32 -21.26 -20.32
N LYS A 589 0.49 -20.74 -21.21
CA LYS A 589 0.86 -19.63 -22.11
C LYS A 589 1.11 -18.33 -21.35
N LEU A 590 0.40 -18.07 -20.26
CA LEU A 590 0.52 -16.84 -19.46
C LEU A 590 1.93 -16.67 -18.88
N PHE A 591 2.59 -17.75 -18.48
CA PHE A 591 3.93 -17.73 -17.90
C PHE A 591 5.04 -18.19 -18.88
N ALA A 592 4.69 -18.44 -20.15
CA ALA A 592 5.68 -18.71 -21.17
C ALA A 592 6.65 -17.52 -21.27
N PRO A 593 7.98 -17.75 -21.31
CA PRO A 593 8.93 -16.67 -21.44
C PRO A 593 8.64 -15.90 -22.72
N GLU A 594 8.50 -14.58 -22.63
CA GLU A 594 8.41 -13.73 -23.80
C GLU A 594 9.69 -13.87 -24.59
N LYS A 595 9.58 -14.41 -25.77
CA LYS A 595 10.72 -14.44 -26.68
C LYS A 595 10.99 -13.02 -27.14
N GLU A 596 12.18 -12.52 -26.87
CA GLU A 596 12.58 -11.20 -27.33
C GLU A 596 12.58 -11.15 -28.86
N VAL A 597 11.85 -10.18 -29.41
CA VAL A 597 11.81 -9.94 -30.85
C VAL A 597 13.13 -9.31 -31.26
N ILE A 598 13.93 -10.03 -32.09
CA ILE A 598 15.21 -9.56 -32.59
C ILE A 598 15.02 -8.57 -33.75
N GLY A 599 13.97 -8.74 -34.52
CA GLY A 599 13.58 -7.89 -35.64
C GLY A 599 12.41 -8.47 -36.41
N ALA A 600 11.97 -7.75 -37.48
CA ALA A 600 10.96 -8.25 -38.39
C ALA A 600 11.59 -9.19 -39.43
N CYS A 601 10.87 -10.24 -39.80
CA CYS A 601 11.30 -11.17 -40.84
C CYS A 601 11.36 -10.47 -42.22
N PRO A 602 12.45 -10.55 -42.96
CA PRO A 602 12.56 -9.90 -44.27
C PRO A 602 11.61 -10.51 -45.31
N ARG A 603 11.08 -11.73 -45.10
CA ARG A 603 10.19 -12.40 -46.04
C ARG A 603 8.70 -12.12 -45.79
N CYS A 604 8.26 -12.21 -44.54
CA CYS A 604 6.84 -12.15 -44.22
C CYS A 604 6.47 -11.09 -43.18
N GLY A 605 7.45 -10.30 -42.68
CA GLY A 605 7.25 -9.25 -41.70
C GLY A 605 6.99 -9.74 -40.24
N GLN A 606 6.80 -11.03 -40.02
CA GLN A 606 6.55 -11.60 -38.71
C GLN A 606 7.79 -11.49 -37.80
N PRO A 607 7.60 -11.50 -36.45
CA PRO A 607 8.70 -11.44 -35.50
C PRO A 607 9.73 -12.55 -35.67
N VAL A 608 11.02 -12.22 -35.58
CA VAL A 608 12.16 -13.15 -35.55
C VAL A 608 12.61 -13.28 -34.08
N TYR A 609 12.78 -14.51 -33.62
CA TYR A 609 13.21 -14.81 -32.24
C TYR A 609 14.57 -15.50 -32.20
N GLU A 610 15.30 -15.32 -31.13
CA GLU A 610 16.55 -16.02 -30.87
C GLU A 610 16.29 -17.45 -30.37
N GLY A 611 16.84 -18.43 -31.07
CA GLY A 611 16.95 -19.83 -30.63
C GLY A 611 18.37 -20.16 -30.15
N LYS A 612 18.56 -21.38 -29.66
CA LYS A 612 19.88 -21.85 -29.19
C LYS A 612 20.94 -21.76 -30.30
N LYS A 613 20.60 -22.13 -31.53
CA LYS A 613 21.54 -22.23 -32.66
C LYS A 613 21.26 -21.26 -33.82
N ASN A 614 20.17 -20.51 -33.75
CA ASN A 614 19.70 -19.68 -34.87
C ASN A 614 18.85 -18.50 -34.40
N PHE A 615 18.53 -17.61 -35.34
CA PHE A 615 17.45 -16.62 -35.22
C PHE A 615 16.40 -17.02 -36.25
N ALA A 616 15.17 -17.32 -35.86
CA ALA A 616 14.13 -17.88 -36.70
C ALA A 616 12.84 -17.06 -36.67
N CYS A 617 12.18 -16.99 -37.82
CA CYS A 617 10.84 -16.41 -37.95
C CYS A 617 9.83 -17.15 -37.05
N SER A 618 8.89 -16.42 -36.48
CA SER A 618 7.79 -16.99 -35.71
C SER A 618 6.88 -17.87 -36.56
N ASP A 619 6.70 -17.51 -37.82
CA ASP A 619 6.01 -18.32 -38.80
C ASP A 619 6.97 -19.41 -39.36
N ARG A 620 6.71 -20.65 -38.93
CA ARG A 620 7.51 -21.80 -39.36
C ARG A 620 7.36 -22.11 -40.84
N SER A 621 6.24 -21.73 -41.45
CA SER A 621 5.99 -21.93 -42.91
C SER A 621 6.83 -20.99 -43.74
N CYS A 622 7.22 -19.85 -43.23
CA CYS A 622 8.06 -18.84 -43.93
C CYS A 622 9.48 -19.33 -44.22
N GLY A 623 10.02 -20.26 -43.41
CA GLY A 623 11.36 -20.84 -43.60
C GLY A 623 12.54 -19.86 -43.43
N CYS A 624 12.32 -18.64 -42.98
CA CYS A 624 13.37 -17.66 -42.71
C CYS A 624 14.14 -18.01 -41.44
N VAL A 625 15.40 -18.42 -41.57
CA VAL A 625 16.31 -18.79 -40.48
C VAL A 625 17.70 -18.25 -40.71
N LEU A 626 18.24 -17.54 -39.73
CA LEU A 626 19.64 -17.09 -39.71
C LEU A 626 20.42 -17.96 -38.72
N TRP A 627 21.31 -18.79 -39.20
CA TRP A 627 22.11 -19.68 -38.38
C TRP A 627 23.30 -18.96 -37.74
N LYS A 628 23.50 -19.14 -36.40
CA LYS A 628 24.60 -18.51 -35.67
C LYS A 628 25.97 -18.97 -36.19
N ASN A 629 26.08 -20.23 -36.56
CA ASN A 629 27.26 -20.91 -37.04
C ASN A 629 27.19 -21.25 -38.54
N ASP A 630 26.53 -20.38 -39.34
CA ASP A 630 26.51 -20.51 -40.79
C ASP A 630 27.92 -20.55 -41.36
N ARG A 631 28.09 -21.23 -42.51
CA ARG A 631 29.39 -21.37 -43.22
C ARG A 631 30.02 -20.00 -43.56
N PHE A 632 29.20 -19.01 -43.83
CA PHE A 632 29.70 -17.64 -44.08
C PHE A 632 30.43 -17.08 -42.86
N TRP A 633 29.88 -17.27 -41.67
CA TRP A 633 30.46 -16.78 -40.43
C TRP A 633 31.64 -17.64 -39.96
N THR A 634 31.48 -18.94 -39.97
CA THR A 634 32.49 -19.89 -39.45
C THR A 634 33.77 -19.87 -40.26
N SER A 635 33.68 -19.75 -41.61
CA SER A 635 34.86 -19.62 -42.48
C SER A 635 35.67 -18.33 -42.25
N ARG A 636 35.03 -17.33 -41.56
CA ARG A 636 35.65 -16.06 -41.17
C ARG A 636 36.03 -15.99 -39.71
N LYS A 637 36.02 -17.15 -39.02
CA LYS A 637 36.25 -17.29 -37.56
C LYS A 637 35.34 -16.37 -36.72
N LYS A 638 34.07 -16.24 -37.13
CA LYS A 638 33.02 -15.47 -36.44
C LYS A 638 31.78 -16.32 -36.23
N GLU A 639 30.90 -15.82 -35.35
CA GLU A 639 29.57 -16.33 -35.12
C GLU A 639 28.58 -15.17 -35.25
N LEU A 640 27.38 -15.42 -35.75
CA LEU A 640 26.34 -14.41 -35.84
C LEU A 640 25.79 -14.10 -34.43
N THR A 641 26.13 -12.94 -33.90
CA THR A 641 25.68 -12.49 -32.59
C THR A 641 24.28 -11.88 -32.68
N LYS A 642 23.59 -11.80 -31.55
CA LYS A 642 22.27 -11.16 -31.42
C LYS A 642 22.24 -9.73 -31.96
N LYS A 643 23.26 -8.91 -31.63
CA LYS A 643 23.40 -7.53 -32.12
C LYS A 643 23.52 -7.48 -33.64
N MET A 644 24.35 -8.37 -34.23
CA MET A 644 24.53 -8.44 -35.69
C MET A 644 23.22 -8.87 -36.36
N ALA A 645 22.50 -9.87 -35.80
CA ALA A 645 21.22 -10.31 -36.32
C ALA A 645 20.17 -9.17 -36.27
N ALA A 646 20.09 -8.43 -35.18
CA ALA A 646 19.19 -7.28 -35.05
C ALA A 646 19.50 -6.18 -36.08
N ASP A 647 20.78 -5.84 -36.27
CA ASP A 647 21.19 -4.88 -37.29
C ASP A 647 20.87 -5.36 -38.72
N LEU A 648 21.10 -6.64 -39.01
CA LEU A 648 20.80 -7.25 -40.34
C LEU A 648 19.29 -7.24 -40.62
N LEU A 649 18.47 -7.58 -39.63
CA LEU A 649 17.00 -7.59 -39.75
C LEU A 649 16.41 -6.18 -39.85
N LYS A 650 16.97 -5.19 -39.14
CA LYS A 650 16.46 -3.82 -39.09
C LYS A 650 16.98 -2.94 -40.22
N LYS A 651 18.27 -3.07 -40.55
CA LYS A 651 18.98 -2.18 -41.48
C LYS A 651 19.42 -2.86 -42.77
N GLY A 652 19.22 -4.18 -42.91
CA GLY A 652 19.75 -5.00 -44.00
C GLY A 652 21.26 -5.20 -43.96
N ARG A 653 21.97 -4.55 -43.00
CA ARG A 653 23.45 -4.55 -42.95
C ARG A 653 23.97 -4.43 -41.53
N THR A 654 25.16 -5.03 -41.27
CA THR A 654 25.89 -4.88 -40.01
C THR A 654 27.39 -4.73 -40.26
N SER A 655 28.12 -3.99 -39.43
CA SER A 655 29.58 -3.84 -39.53
C SER A 655 30.27 -4.85 -38.62
N VAL A 656 31.18 -5.62 -39.16
CA VAL A 656 31.91 -6.67 -38.43
C VAL A 656 33.40 -6.41 -38.51
N ARG A 657 34.06 -6.36 -37.37
CA ARG A 657 35.50 -6.16 -37.26
C ARG A 657 36.24 -7.47 -37.06
N GLY A 658 37.47 -7.53 -37.58
CA GLY A 658 38.40 -8.64 -37.35
C GLY A 658 37.92 -9.98 -37.94
N MET A 659 37.27 -9.99 -39.09
CA MET A 659 36.97 -11.20 -39.86
C MET A 659 38.24 -11.79 -40.45
N TRP A 660 38.37 -13.12 -40.45
CA TRP A 660 39.51 -13.82 -40.99
C TRP A 660 39.39 -14.04 -42.49
N SER A 661 40.48 -13.79 -43.23
CA SER A 661 40.59 -14.13 -44.65
C SER A 661 41.59 -15.28 -44.80
N GLU A 662 41.11 -16.44 -45.19
CA GLU A 662 41.94 -17.61 -45.45
C GLU A 662 42.90 -17.36 -46.65
N LYS A 663 42.43 -16.67 -47.66
CA LYS A 663 43.25 -16.33 -48.86
C LYS A 663 44.40 -15.36 -48.56
N LYS A 664 44.20 -14.40 -47.64
CA LYS A 664 45.20 -13.37 -47.31
C LYS A 664 45.93 -13.65 -45.99
N GLN A 665 45.53 -14.70 -45.24
CA GLN A 665 46.06 -15.04 -43.91
C GLN A 665 46.09 -13.82 -42.95
N ALA A 666 45.06 -12.97 -43.02
CA ALA A 666 44.98 -11.72 -42.30
C ALA A 666 43.55 -11.41 -41.87
N VAL A 667 43.39 -10.58 -40.82
CA VAL A 667 42.10 -10.06 -40.41
C VAL A 667 41.72 -8.81 -41.20
N TYR A 668 40.41 -8.62 -41.38
CA TYR A 668 39.87 -7.45 -42.07
C TYR A 668 38.51 -7.04 -41.48
N ASP A 669 38.13 -5.81 -41.71
CA ASP A 669 36.83 -5.26 -41.32
C ASP A 669 35.99 -5.08 -42.59
N ALA A 670 34.70 -5.42 -42.52
CA ALA A 670 33.76 -5.18 -43.60
C ALA A 670 32.33 -5.04 -43.10
N ALA A 671 31.48 -4.44 -43.89
CA ALA A 671 30.04 -4.53 -43.68
C ALA A 671 29.53 -5.84 -44.30
N VAL A 672 28.60 -6.48 -43.60
CA VAL A 672 27.88 -7.67 -44.08
C VAL A 672 26.44 -7.25 -44.39
N ILE A 673 25.98 -7.60 -45.58
CA ILE A 673 24.64 -7.32 -46.09
C ILE A 673 23.85 -8.63 -46.08
N LEU A 674 22.60 -8.56 -45.59
CA LEU A 674 21.65 -9.66 -45.69
C LEU A 674 21.14 -9.79 -47.14
N CYS A 675 21.26 -10.96 -47.75
CA CYS A 675 20.78 -11.24 -49.08
C CYS A 675 19.77 -12.39 -49.04
N ASP A 676 18.49 -12.05 -49.09
CA ASP A 676 17.43 -13.06 -49.21
C ASP A 676 17.02 -13.21 -50.69
N THR A 677 17.28 -14.37 -51.25
CA THR A 677 16.92 -14.73 -52.63
C THR A 677 15.61 -15.52 -52.70
N GLY A 678 14.89 -15.66 -51.60
CA GLY A 678 13.66 -16.48 -51.49
C GLY A 678 13.94 -17.99 -51.49
N GLY A 679 15.21 -18.43 -51.53
CA GLY A 679 15.61 -19.82 -51.50
C GLY A 679 15.52 -20.46 -50.11
N LYS A 680 15.97 -21.72 -49.98
CA LYS A 680 15.97 -22.47 -48.72
C LYS A 680 16.79 -21.81 -47.59
N TYR A 681 17.85 -21.08 -47.96
CA TYR A 681 18.77 -20.42 -47.04
C TYR A 681 18.83 -18.91 -47.33
N ILE A 682 19.18 -18.14 -46.34
CA ILE A 682 19.46 -16.72 -46.45
C ILE A 682 20.96 -16.55 -46.55
N ASP A 683 21.42 -15.82 -47.55
CA ASP A 683 22.84 -15.58 -47.84
C ASP A 683 23.32 -14.25 -47.28
N PHE A 684 24.64 -14.12 -47.17
CA PHE A 684 25.33 -12.91 -46.75
C PHE A 684 26.35 -12.45 -47.77
N LYS A 685 26.45 -11.15 -48.03
CA LYS A 685 27.45 -10.55 -48.89
C LYS A 685 28.36 -9.58 -48.15
N LEU A 686 29.63 -9.51 -48.55
CA LEU A 686 30.56 -8.53 -48.01
C LEU A 686 30.49 -7.23 -48.81
N GLU A 687 30.47 -6.12 -48.09
CA GLU A 687 30.65 -4.79 -48.63
C GLU A 687 31.88 -4.15 -47.97
N PHE A 688 32.84 -3.77 -48.78
CA PHE A 688 34.06 -3.10 -48.33
C PHE A 688 33.88 -1.59 -48.39
N PRO A 689 34.43 -0.82 -47.44
CA PRO A 689 34.39 0.62 -47.50
C PRO A 689 35.10 1.08 -48.79
N LYS A 690 34.42 1.92 -49.59
CA LYS A 690 35.06 2.56 -50.73
C LYS A 690 36.23 3.40 -50.21
N ASN A 691 37.45 3.06 -50.56
CA ASN A 691 38.60 3.92 -50.29
C ASN A 691 38.31 5.31 -50.91
N LYS A 692 38.14 6.32 -50.05
CA LYS A 692 38.27 7.70 -50.47
C LYS A 692 39.75 7.84 -50.91
N ARG A 693 40.00 7.77 -52.22
CA ARG A 693 41.27 8.25 -52.76
C ARG A 693 41.33 9.73 -52.42
N SER A 694 42.31 10.10 -51.60
CA SER A 694 42.76 11.47 -51.38
C SER A 694 43.09 12.16 -52.68
#